data_401262cc50a29072aeced48b4282e77b
#
_entry.id   401262cc50a29072aeced48b4282e77b
#
_cell.length_a   1.000
_cell.length_b   1.000
_cell.length_c   1.000
_cell.angle_alpha   90.00
_cell.angle_beta   90.00
_cell.angle_gamma   90.00
#
_symmetry.space_group_name_H-M   'P 1'
#
loop_
_entity.id
_entity.type
_entity.pdbx_description
1 polymer ?
#
loop_
_entity_poly.entity_id
_entity_poly.type
_entity_poly.pdbx_seq_one_letter_code
_entity_poly.pdbx_strand_id
1 'polypeptide(L)'
;MMHRKTVLAAVSVSCLVIVLLLASCGQKQLVQEAGMKMTTDIPASILTPDTVETRLGTLEFFDGYPQSETVEKVYDHLFFKRGVQSFLNAIPAASLVGVRDGFRDVGAIDGTVGIFETLMDSKSLFLTPNTESVYAMTWLDLKDGPVVVESPPNVLGIVDDFWFRYVADMGNAGPDKGQGGKFLFLPPDYEGEVPEGYFVYRSATNGNICLWRGFLVNGDPGPAVKSFKQHIRIYPLDKKNNPPKQKFVNLSGREFNTIHANNYEFFEEVNQVVQEEPAGSGDPETLGLLASIGIEKGKRFAPDEHMKKILVDAAVVGNATARAIVFDTCDQDAYIYENSAWKTGFIGGSHEFMVNGSRLLDPRTMFFYYATMITPAMAMKMVGVGAQYGGAGVDANGDMLDGSKTYKLTFPPNVPAKDFWSLVLYDNQTRSMLQTDQQFPSLNSERGVQQNADGSTDIYFGPAAPEGKESNWIQTIPGKGWTVLLRLYGPLEPWFEKTWKPGEIEPMKDIPAVKPTGVKMKMTTELPAKLLTPDKVETRIGTLEFVDGFPTKKTVELVYDNLDFIRGVEAFLSGCPGASLVAMRQGFRDFGITRNGVVAITEELMNSKALYLTPNTESIYCGTWLDLKDGPMVVESPPNTLGMLNDFFFRYVADLGNAGPDRGKGGKYLFLPPDYEGDVPEGYFVFKSPTYGNLLFWRGFLVNGDPKPTVEVLQKTIRIYPLSQPSEGEKTIFKNSSGVEHNTIHSNDFHFYEEINTMIQEEPSEAFNPEIVGLLSAIGIVKGKPFAPDARMKKILVDAVAVGNATARAITFHQEGNEITSEGFLYEDTAWFIPFIGGSHEFIRNGARLLDARTMFHYPATAITPAMAIQMVGVGSQYGIACMDVDKKY
;
A
#
# COMPACT_ATOMS: atom_id res chain seq x y z
N MET A 1 -50.74 3.45 69.34
CA MET A 1 -51.35 2.58 68.36
C MET A 1 -51.21 3.00 66.90
N MET A 2 -50.58 4.11 66.60
CA MET A 2 -50.43 4.64 65.25
C MET A 2 -49.08 4.29 64.56
N HIS A 3 -48.07 3.79 65.27
CA HIS A 3 -46.77 3.48 64.67
C HIS A 3 -46.63 2.03 64.18
N ARG A 4 -47.58 1.10 64.48
CA ARG A 4 -47.53 -0.28 64.03
C ARG A 4 -48.19 -0.53 62.66
N LYS A 5 -49.04 0.38 62.18
CA LYS A 5 -49.72 0.24 60.87
C LYS A 5 -48.88 0.76 59.71
N THR A 6 -47.97 1.72 59.98
CA THR A 6 -47.09 2.29 58.91
C THR A 6 -45.92 1.36 58.58
N VAL A 7 -45.45 0.57 59.54
CA VAL A 7 -44.34 -0.36 59.29
C VAL A 7 -44.80 -1.61 58.51
N LEU A 8 -46.04 -2.06 58.73
CA LEU A 8 -46.61 -3.21 57.97
C LEU A 8 -46.88 -2.81 56.48
N ALA A 9 -47.27 -1.56 56.20
CA ALA A 9 -47.50 -1.10 54.82
C ALA A 9 -46.19 -0.94 54.03
N ALA A 10 -45.11 -0.50 54.69
CA ALA A 10 -43.81 -0.35 54.07
C ALA A 10 -43.16 -1.71 53.74
N VAL A 11 -43.31 -2.71 54.62
CA VAL A 11 -42.79 -4.08 54.38
C VAL A 11 -43.57 -4.78 53.26
N SER A 12 -44.89 -4.57 53.18
CA SER A 12 -45.72 -5.17 52.13
C SER A 12 -45.46 -4.57 50.74
N VAL A 13 -45.16 -3.29 50.62
CA VAL A 13 -44.79 -2.66 49.34
C VAL A 13 -43.39 -3.06 48.92
N SER A 14 -42.45 -3.16 49.87
CA SER A 14 -41.09 -3.64 49.57
C SER A 14 -41.06 -5.11 49.11
N CYS A 15 -41.83 -5.97 49.70
CA CYS A 15 -41.96 -7.35 49.26
C CYS A 15 -42.66 -7.45 47.90
N LEU A 16 -43.64 -6.59 47.60
CA LEU A 16 -44.32 -6.60 46.29
C LEU A 16 -43.40 -6.10 45.16
N VAL A 17 -42.55 -5.10 45.43
CA VAL A 17 -41.53 -4.61 44.45
C VAL A 17 -40.44 -5.65 44.24
N ILE A 18 -40.00 -6.36 45.26
CA ILE A 18 -38.98 -7.43 45.15
C ILE A 18 -39.58 -8.66 44.40
N VAL A 19 -40.83 -8.97 44.61
CA VAL A 19 -41.52 -10.07 43.88
C VAL A 19 -41.74 -9.66 42.40
N LEU A 20 -42.03 -8.41 42.10
CA LEU A 20 -42.16 -7.92 40.72
C LEU A 20 -40.78 -7.81 40.00
N LEU A 21 -39.69 -7.45 40.72
CA LEU A 21 -38.35 -7.47 40.17
C LEU A 21 -37.82 -8.91 39.95
N LEU A 22 -38.17 -9.85 40.82
CA LEU A 22 -37.84 -11.25 40.65
C LEU A 22 -38.69 -11.93 39.57
N ALA A 23 -39.95 -11.50 39.38
CA ALA A 23 -40.78 -11.98 38.28
C ALA A 23 -40.32 -11.43 36.90
N SER A 24 -39.80 -10.20 36.84
CA SER A 24 -39.22 -9.67 35.58
C SER A 24 -37.86 -10.29 35.22
N CYS A 25 -37.03 -10.62 36.21
CA CYS A 25 -35.82 -11.42 35.99
C CYS A 25 -36.11 -12.87 35.62
N GLY A 26 -37.15 -13.46 36.25
CA GLY A 26 -37.56 -14.83 35.94
C GLY A 26 -38.18 -14.99 34.55
N GLN A 27 -38.87 -13.98 34.03
CA GLN A 27 -39.38 -14.02 32.65
C GLN A 27 -38.28 -13.88 31.59
N LYS A 28 -37.17 -13.15 31.82
CA LYS A 28 -36.05 -13.16 30.93
C LYS A 28 -35.25 -14.47 30.94
N GLN A 29 -35.22 -15.17 32.07
CA GLN A 29 -34.57 -16.48 32.14
C GLN A 29 -35.45 -17.62 31.60
N LEU A 30 -36.78 -17.53 31.67
CA LEU A 30 -37.70 -18.56 31.15
C LEU A 30 -37.85 -18.52 29.61
N VAL A 31 -37.49 -17.44 28.95
CA VAL A 31 -37.46 -17.38 27.48
C VAL A 31 -36.13 -17.95 26.93
N GLN A 32 -35.08 -18.02 27.75
CA GLN A 32 -33.79 -18.59 27.38
C GLN A 32 -33.68 -20.11 27.53
N GLU A 33 -34.62 -20.78 28.26
CA GLU A 33 -34.62 -22.24 28.47
C GLU A 33 -35.46 -23.05 27.46
N ALA A 34 -36.25 -22.41 26.61
CA ALA A 34 -36.92 -23.08 25.49
C ALA A 34 -36.15 -22.81 24.21
N GLY A 35 -34.96 -23.36 24.09
CA GLY A 35 -34.17 -23.28 22.86
C GLY A 35 -35.01 -23.67 21.64
N MET A 36 -34.96 -22.88 20.57
CA MET A 36 -35.56 -23.24 19.31
C MET A 36 -34.99 -24.59 18.85
N LYS A 37 -35.76 -25.42 18.14
CA LYS A 37 -35.30 -26.76 17.71
C LYS A 37 -34.07 -26.75 16.82
N MET A 38 -33.84 -25.64 16.15
CA MET A 38 -32.73 -25.47 15.19
C MET A 38 -31.60 -24.60 15.73
N THR A 39 -31.56 -24.30 17.02
CA THR A 39 -30.51 -23.54 17.68
C THR A 39 -29.22 -24.35 17.69
N THR A 40 -28.11 -23.72 17.34
CA THR A 40 -26.73 -24.23 17.41
C THR A 40 -25.93 -23.33 18.34
N ASP A 41 -24.96 -23.89 19.05
CA ASP A 41 -23.99 -23.09 19.84
C ASP A 41 -23.14 -22.24 18.90
N ILE A 42 -23.24 -20.92 19.05
CA ILE A 42 -22.49 -19.99 18.23
C ILE A 42 -21.14 -19.73 18.91
N PRO A 43 -19.99 -19.99 18.22
CA PRO A 43 -18.68 -19.70 18.76
C PRO A 43 -18.52 -18.22 19.14
N ALA A 44 -17.94 -17.94 20.31
CA ALA A 44 -17.76 -16.57 20.79
C ALA A 44 -16.90 -15.73 19.84
N SER A 45 -15.97 -16.35 19.11
CA SER A 45 -15.07 -15.66 18.16
C SER A 45 -15.79 -15.02 16.95
N ILE A 46 -17.01 -15.51 16.61
CA ILE A 46 -17.79 -14.95 15.49
C ILE A 46 -18.88 -13.98 15.94
N LEU A 47 -19.08 -13.85 17.23
CA LEU A 47 -20.07 -12.93 17.80
C LEU A 47 -19.53 -11.50 17.86
N THR A 48 -20.44 -10.53 17.73
CA THR A 48 -20.18 -9.12 18.02
C THR A 48 -20.94 -8.77 19.29
N PRO A 49 -20.26 -8.41 20.39
CA PRO A 49 -20.95 -7.99 21.62
C PRO A 49 -21.77 -6.73 21.38
N ASP A 50 -22.86 -6.54 22.14
CA ASP A 50 -23.72 -5.36 22.04
C ASP A 50 -22.99 -4.05 22.38
N THR A 51 -21.88 -4.13 23.12
CA THR A 51 -21.05 -2.98 23.49
C THR A 51 -19.58 -3.37 23.45
N VAL A 52 -18.76 -2.57 22.77
CA VAL A 52 -17.29 -2.77 22.63
C VAL A 52 -16.56 -1.47 22.92
N GLU A 53 -15.68 -1.49 23.90
CA GLU A 53 -14.79 -0.35 24.19
C GLU A 53 -13.57 -0.37 23.25
N THR A 54 -13.35 0.73 22.57
CA THR A 54 -12.24 0.90 21.61
C THR A 54 -11.57 2.26 21.78
N ARG A 55 -10.47 2.49 21.08
CA ARG A 55 -9.84 3.84 21.03
C ARG A 55 -10.72 4.90 20.35
N LEU A 56 -11.74 4.50 19.59
CA LEU A 56 -12.76 5.42 19.05
C LEU A 56 -13.88 5.73 20.07
N GLY A 57 -13.78 5.19 21.29
CA GLY A 57 -14.82 5.21 22.31
C GLY A 57 -15.68 3.95 22.24
N THR A 58 -16.80 3.98 22.95
CA THR A 58 -17.76 2.88 22.98
C THR A 58 -18.46 2.74 21.64
N LEU A 59 -18.48 1.53 21.10
CA LEU A 59 -19.24 1.12 19.93
C LEU A 59 -20.43 0.27 20.39
N GLU A 60 -21.61 0.60 19.92
CA GLU A 60 -22.86 -0.03 20.32
C GLU A 60 -23.54 -0.75 19.17
N PHE A 61 -24.09 -1.94 19.45
CA PHE A 61 -24.75 -2.80 18.48
C PHE A 61 -26.08 -3.31 19.05
N PHE A 62 -26.96 -3.69 18.17
CA PHE A 62 -28.16 -4.47 18.50
C PHE A 62 -28.08 -5.79 17.75
N ASP A 63 -27.81 -6.89 18.47
CA ASP A 63 -27.60 -8.20 17.85
C ASP A 63 -26.63 -8.17 16.65
N GLY A 64 -25.50 -7.45 16.81
CA GLY A 64 -24.49 -7.27 15.79
C GLY A 64 -24.80 -6.19 14.74
N TYR A 65 -25.98 -5.56 14.73
CA TYR A 65 -26.30 -4.42 13.87
C TYR A 65 -25.79 -3.14 14.51
N PRO A 66 -24.91 -2.34 13.84
CA PRO A 66 -24.31 -1.15 14.43
C PRO A 66 -25.34 -0.03 14.61
N GLN A 67 -25.34 0.62 15.79
CA GLN A 67 -26.18 1.80 16.04
C GLN A 67 -25.66 3.01 15.27
N SER A 68 -26.52 4.00 15.01
CA SER A 68 -26.20 5.17 14.20
C SER A 68 -24.93 5.90 14.66
N GLU A 69 -24.75 6.10 15.99
CA GLU A 69 -23.55 6.73 16.54
C GLU A 69 -22.27 5.90 16.26
N THR A 70 -22.38 4.57 16.30
CA THR A 70 -21.28 3.67 15.92
C THR A 70 -20.94 3.82 14.45
N VAL A 71 -21.96 3.86 13.58
CA VAL A 71 -21.80 4.06 12.13
C VAL A 71 -21.06 5.38 11.85
N GLU A 72 -21.50 6.49 12.45
CA GLU A 72 -20.83 7.79 12.30
C GLU A 72 -19.36 7.73 12.73
N LYS A 73 -19.05 7.16 13.89
CA LYS A 73 -17.68 7.01 14.40
C LYS A 73 -16.77 6.20 13.48
N VAL A 74 -17.27 5.05 12.99
CA VAL A 74 -16.43 4.17 12.17
C VAL A 74 -16.23 4.70 10.76
N TYR A 75 -17.22 5.40 10.16
CA TYR A 75 -17.03 6.06 8.87
C TYR A 75 -16.11 7.28 8.97
N ASP A 76 -16.25 8.12 10.00
CA ASP A 76 -15.33 9.24 10.23
C ASP A 76 -13.88 8.75 10.36
N HIS A 77 -13.68 7.66 11.10
CA HIS A 77 -12.38 7.01 11.21
C HIS A 77 -11.93 6.35 9.90
N LEU A 78 -12.82 5.71 9.15
CA LEU A 78 -12.54 5.08 7.86
C LEU A 78 -11.97 6.10 6.86
N PHE A 79 -12.62 7.24 6.71
CA PHE A 79 -12.15 8.29 5.82
C PHE A 79 -10.82 8.91 6.28
N PHE A 80 -10.67 9.13 7.59
CA PHE A 80 -9.41 9.61 8.14
C PHE A 80 -8.24 8.65 7.88
N LYS A 81 -8.39 7.36 8.24
CA LYS A 81 -7.31 6.39 8.04
C LYS A 81 -6.94 6.23 6.56
N ARG A 82 -7.93 6.23 5.67
CA ARG A 82 -7.70 6.17 4.23
C ARG A 82 -7.06 7.44 3.69
N GLY A 83 -7.39 8.60 4.24
CA GLY A 83 -6.68 9.84 3.96
C GLY A 83 -5.19 9.78 4.34
N VAL A 84 -4.86 9.26 5.52
CA VAL A 84 -3.47 9.05 5.96
C VAL A 84 -2.75 8.05 5.04
N GLN A 85 -3.37 6.92 4.74
CA GLN A 85 -2.79 5.91 3.83
C GLN A 85 -2.63 6.44 2.41
N SER A 86 -3.60 7.22 1.90
CA SER A 86 -3.52 7.89 0.60
C SER A 86 -2.36 8.88 0.56
N PHE A 87 -2.14 9.65 1.64
CA PHE A 87 -0.99 10.54 1.73
C PHE A 87 0.32 9.74 1.58
N LEU A 88 0.53 8.68 2.38
CA LEU A 88 1.76 7.89 2.36
C LEU A 88 1.97 7.17 1.02
N ASN A 89 0.92 6.57 0.45
CA ASN A 89 1.02 5.79 -0.78
C ASN A 89 1.20 6.66 -2.03
N ALA A 90 0.68 7.91 -2.03
CA ALA A 90 0.70 8.78 -3.18
C ALA A 90 1.82 9.85 -3.14
N ILE A 91 2.73 9.83 -2.14
CA ILE A 91 3.93 10.68 -2.13
C ILE A 91 4.68 10.64 -3.47
N PRO A 92 4.90 9.47 -4.11
CA PRO A 92 5.56 9.42 -5.42
C PRO A 92 4.88 10.28 -6.48
N ALA A 93 3.56 10.20 -6.60
CA ALA A 93 2.78 10.97 -7.57
C ALA A 93 2.81 12.47 -7.27
N ALA A 94 2.55 12.87 -6.01
CA ALA A 94 2.61 14.26 -5.59
C ALA A 94 4.00 14.89 -5.82
N SER A 95 5.08 14.14 -5.55
CA SER A 95 6.45 14.58 -5.83
C SER A 95 6.64 14.96 -7.30
N LEU A 96 6.13 14.16 -8.23
CA LEU A 96 6.27 14.47 -9.65
C LEU A 96 5.34 15.59 -10.12
N VAL A 97 4.20 15.82 -9.46
CA VAL A 97 3.42 17.05 -9.69
C VAL A 97 4.23 18.27 -9.29
N GLY A 98 4.85 18.25 -8.11
CA GLY A 98 5.73 19.33 -7.66
C GLY A 98 6.88 19.59 -8.64
N VAL A 99 7.53 18.55 -9.15
CA VAL A 99 8.59 18.63 -10.15
C VAL A 99 8.07 19.22 -11.46
N ARG A 100 6.96 18.71 -12.00
CA ARG A 100 6.36 19.20 -13.25
C ARG A 100 5.99 20.67 -13.17
N ASP A 101 5.36 21.06 -12.07
CA ASP A 101 4.94 22.46 -11.87
C ASP A 101 6.15 23.38 -11.73
N GLY A 102 7.19 22.97 -10.98
CA GLY A 102 8.45 23.70 -10.91
C GLY A 102 9.14 23.84 -12.28
N PHE A 103 9.11 22.80 -13.12
CA PHE A 103 9.63 22.87 -14.49
C PHE A 103 8.80 23.83 -15.37
N ARG A 104 7.49 23.84 -15.19
CA ARG A 104 6.59 24.77 -15.88
C ARG A 104 6.90 26.22 -15.52
N ASP A 105 7.13 26.51 -14.24
CA ASP A 105 7.48 27.85 -13.76
C ASP A 105 8.76 28.41 -14.36
N VAL A 106 9.72 27.54 -14.65
CA VAL A 106 11.02 27.93 -15.25
C VAL A 106 11.09 27.70 -16.77
N GLY A 107 10.02 27.17 -17.38
CA GLY A 107 9.91 26.93 -18.81
C GLY A 107 10.70 25.72 -19.32
N ALA A 108 10.97 24.72 -18.47
CA ALA A 108 11.65 23.46 -18.84
C ALA A 108 10.64 22.36 -19.19
N ILE A 109 9.66 22.66 -20.01
CA ILE A 109 8.58 21.79 -20.51
C ILE A 109 8.44 21.93 -22.03
N ASP A 110 7.51 21.19 -22.62
CA ASP A 110 7.17 21.25 -24.05
C ASP A 110 8.39 21.11 -24.96
N GLY A 111 9.24 20.12 -24.68
CA GLY A 111 10.46 19.86 -25.41
C GLY A 111 11.62 20.84 -25.10
N THR A 112 11.46 21.76 -24.14
CA THR A 112 12.55 22.63 -23.66
C THR A 112 13.29 21.94 -22.53
N VAL A 113 14.61 21.90 -22.58
CA VAL A 113 15.47 21.30 -21.57
C VAL A 113 16.07 22.35 -20.64
N GLY A 114 15.81 22.23 -19.35
CA GLY A 114 16.47 23.03 -18.33
C GLY A 114 17.84 22.48 -17.98
N ILE A 115 18.88 23.33 -17.90
CA ILE A 115 20.26 22.93 -17.55
C ILE A 115 20.76 23.81 -16.42
N PHE A 116 21.32 23.22 -15.37
CA PHE A 116 22.08 23.93 -14.35
C PHE A 116 23.52 24.10 -14.84
N GLU A 117 23.79 25.18 -15.60
CA GLU A 117 25.04 25.37 -16.32
C GLU A 117 26.27 25.62 -15.40
N THR A 118 26.00 26.09 -14.16
CA THR A 118 27.05 26.28 -13.13
C THR A 118 26.80 25.42 -11.88
N LEU A 119 26.16 24.27 -12.04
CA LEU A 119 25.66 23.39 -10.99
C LEU A 119 24.38 23.92 -10.28
N MET A 120 23.68 23.01 -9.62
CA MET A 120 22.54 23.35 -8.79
C MET A 120 23.02 23.86 -7.44
N ASP A 121 22.51 25.01 -7.02
CA ASP A 121 22.72 25.58 -5.69
C ASP A 121 21.47 25.47 -4.82
N SER A 122 21.56 25.90 -3.57
CA SER A 122 20.51 25.79 -2.58
C SER A 122 19.30 26.72 -2.78
N LYS A 123 19.33 27.62 -3.78
CA LYS A 123 18.19 28.49 -4.11
C LYS A 123 17.02 27.76 -4.75
N SER A 124 17.32 26.71 -5.55
CA SER A 124 16.31 25.86 -6.15
C SER A 124 15.88 24.76 -5.16
N LEU A 125 14.58 24.66 -4.88
CA LEU A 125 14.03 23.66 -3.94
C LEU A 125 13.81 22.34 -4.67
N PHE A 126 14.75 21.41 -4.51
CA PHE A 126 14.70 20.02 -4.98
C PHE A 126 14.90 19.06 -3.80
N LEU A 127 14.31 17.88 -3.88
CA LEU A 127 14.52 16.81 -2.90
C LEU A 127 15.92 16.22 -3.07
N THR A 128 16.75 16.39 -2.06
CA THR A 128 18.13 15.86 -1.93
C THR A 128 18.98 15.89 -3.22
N PRO A 129 19.09 17.03 -3.92
CA PRO A 129 19.96 17.12 -5.10
C PRO A 129 21.45 17.06 -4.70
N ASN A 130 22.32 16.84 -5.66
CA ASN A 130 23.78 16.94 -5.46
C ASN A 130 24.38 18.18 -6.14
N THR A 131 25.59 18.50 -5.76
CA THR A 131 26.39 19.61 -6.28
C THR A 131 27.58 19.13 -7.12
N GLU A 132 27.58 17.83 -7.49
CA GLU A 132 28.76 17.15 -8.04
C GLU A 132 28.57 16.75 -9.51
N SER A 133 27.40 17.07 -10.08
CA SER A 133 27.13 16.82 -11.51
C SER A 133 26.26 17.92 -12.09
N VAL A 134 26.37 18.11 -13.39
CA VAL A 134 25.49 19.01 -14.15
C VAL A 134 24.15 18.30 -14.34
N TYR A 135 23.06 18.91 -13.88
CA TYR A 135 21.73 18.44 -14.18
C TYR A 135 21.17 19.06 -15.46
N ALA A 136 20.65 18.21 -16.36
CA ALA A 136 19.74 18.61 -17.44
C ALA A 136 18.43 17.87 -17.25
N MET A 137 17.28 18.53 -17.38
CA MET A 137 15.98 17.93 -17.07
C MET A 137 14.85 18.55 -17.87
N THR A 138 13.80 17.77 -18.09
CA THR A 138 12.58 18.21 -18.75
C THR A 138 11.41 17.31 -18.39
N TRP A 139 10.21 17.78 -18.67
CA TRP A 139 9.00 16.97 -18.64
C TRP A 139 8.69 16.46 -20.04
N LEU A 140 8.50 15.14 -20.18
CA LEU A 140 8.03 14.50 -21.42
C LEU A 140 6.53 14.26 -21.33
N ASP A 141 5.76 14.74 -22.30
CA ASP A 141 4.33 14.45 -22.44
C ASP A 141 4.14 13.58 -23.68
N LEU A 142 3.55 12.39 -23.47
CA LEU A 142 3.30 11.41 -24.52
C LEU A 142 1.84 11.42 -25.01
N LYS A 143 0.99 12.35 -24.54
CA LYS A 143 -0.44 12.41 -24.92
C LYS A 143 -0.67 12.54 -26.42
N ASP A 144 0.21 13.28 -27.12
CA ASP A 144 0.11 13.52 -28.55
C ASP A 144 0.79 12.42 -29.39
N GLY A 145 1.35 11.39 -28.75
CA GLY A 145 1.98 10.24 -29.41
C GLY A 145 3.44 10.01 -28.99
N PRO A 146 4.13 9.08 -29.67
CA PRO A 146 5.50 8.70 -29.33
C PRO A 146 6.50 9.85 -29.44
N VAL A 147 7.41 9.92 -28.47
CA VAL A 147 8.46 10.95 -28.39
C VAL A 147 9.83 10.28 -28.50
N VAL A 148 10.69 10.86 -29.38
CA VAL A 148 12.09 10.48 -29.50
C VAL A 148 12.94 11.38 -28.60
N VAL A 149 13.80 10.75 -27.81
CA VAL A 149 14.84 11.41 -27.01
C VAL A 149 16.21 10.95 -27.50
N GLU A 150 17.03 11.89 -28.03
CA GLU A 150 18.43 11.62 -28.31
C GLU A 150 19.22 11.96 -27.06
N SER A 151 19.91 10.98 -26.50
CA SER A 151 20.68 11.10 -25.26
C SER A 151 22.17 11.31 -25.58
N PRO A 152 22.87 12.19 -24.83
CA PRO A 152 24.29 12.42 -25.02
C PRO A 152 25.14 11.22 -24.53
N PRO A 153 26.40 11.12 -25.02
CA PRO A 153 27.33 10.14 -24.50
C PRO A 153 27.83 10.51 -23.09
N ASN A 154 28.29 9.52 -22.36
CA ASN A 154 28.93 9.63 -21.04
C ASN A 154 28.12 10.41 -20.01
N VAL A 155 26.89 10.02 -19.86
CA VAL A 155 25.92 10.58 -18.88
C VAL A 155 25.25 9.47 -18.07
N LEU A 156 24.59 9.86 -16.99
CA LEU A 156 23.54 9.04 -16.34
C LEU A 156 22.20 9.70 -16.65
N GLY A 157 21.38 9.06 -17.47
CA GLY A 157 20.05 9.53 -17.83
C GLY A 157 19.00 8.61 -17.28
N ILE A 158 17.88 9.16 -16.83
CA ILE A 158 16.78 8.41 -16.18
C ILE A 158 15.46 8.97 -16.70
N VAL A 159 14.51 8.09 -16.94
CA VAL A 159 13.10 8.43 -17.18
C VAL A 159 12.24 7.67 -16.19
N ASP A 160 11.42 8.39 -15.42
CA ASP A 160 10.41 7.83 -14.53
C ASP A 160 9.01 8.30 -14.95
N ASP A 161 8.01 7.44 -14.76
CA ASP A 161 6.62 7.74 -15.09
C ASP A 161 5.93 8.64 -14.02
N PHE A 162 4.70 9.07 -14.26
CA PHE A 162 4.01 10.01 -13.36
C PHE A 162 3.59 9.40 -11.99
N TRP A 163 3.73 8.08 -11.81
CA TRP A 163 3.66 7.42 -10.50
C TRP A 163 5.04 7.19 -9.88
N PHE A 164 6.10 7.85 -10.46
CA PHE A 164 7.48 7.77 -10.02
C PHE A 164 8.07 6.35 -10.14
N ARG A 165 7.58 5.57 -11.12
CA ARG A 165 8.14 4.24 -11.39
C ARG A 165 9.18 4.36 -12.51
N TYR A 166 10.25 3.59 -12.37
CA TYR A 166 11.30 3.50 -13.37
C TYR A 166 10.76 3.07 -14.74
N VAL A 167 11.16 3.81 -15.79
CA VAL A 167 10.85 3.49 -17.19
C VAL A 167 12.12 3.11 -17.95
N ALA A 168 13.17 3.93 -17.86
CA ALA A 168 14.39 3.68 -18.64
C ALA A 168 15.62 4.34 -18.02
N ASP A 169 16.76 3.67 -18.17
CA ASP A 169 18.08 4.28 -18.06
C ASP A 169 18.63 4.63 -19.44
N MET A 170 19.36 5.76 -19.54
CA MET A 170 20.10 6.23 -20.70
C MET A 170 21.56 6.52 -20.32
N GLY A 171 22.48 6.44 -21.24
CA GLY A 171 23.92 6.68 -20.97
C GLY A 171 24.58 5.47 -20.28
N ASN A 172 25.45 5.73 -19.30
CA ASN A 172 26.35 4.71 -18.74
C ASN A 172 25.63 3.50 -18.11
N ALA A 173 24.45 3.71 -17.54
CA ALA A 173 23.60 2.65 -16.99
C ALA A 173 22.59 2.10 -18.00
N GLY A 174 22.41 2.78 -19.14
CA GLY A 174 21.45 2.42 -20.16
C GLY A 174 21.96 1.40 -21.19
N PRO A 175 21.09 0.98 -22.12
CA PRO A 175 21.43 0.04 -23.17
C PRO A 175 22.45 0.59 -24.18
N ASP A 176 22.56 1.90 -24.28
CA ASP A 176 23.56 2.59 -25.10
C ASP A 176 24.99 2.56 -24.49
N LYS A 177 25.13 2.07 -23.25
CA LYS A 177 26.42 1.89 -22.56
C LYS A 177 27.32 3.13 -22.61
N GLY A 178 26.69 4.31 -22.45
CA GLY A 178 27.38 5.59 -22.45
C GLY A 178 27.87 6.08 -23.82
N GLN A 179 27.46 5.48 -24.92
CA GLN A 179 27.81 5.94 -26.27
C GLN A 179 26.86 7.03 -26.80
N GLY A 180 25.76 7.25 -26.09
CA GLY A 180 24.64 8.03 -26.56
C GLY A 180 23.74 7.22 -27.50
N GLY A 181 22.51 7.64 -27.66
CA GLY A 181 21.57 6.88 -28.46
C GLY A 181 20.24 7.57 -28.69
N LYS A 182 19.40 6.92 -29.49
CA LYS A 182 18.03 7.34 -29.74
C LYS A 182 17.06 6.44 -28.99
N PHE A 183 16.31 7.04 -28.08
CA PHE A 183 15.31 6.38 -27.26
C PHE A 183 13.92 6.76 -27.76
N LEU A 184 13.02 5.81 -27.89
CA LEU A 184 11.65 6.02 -28.30
C LEU A 184 10.72 5.67 -27.13
N PHE A 185 10.03 6.67 -26.61
CA PHE A 185 9.04 6.50 -25.56
C PHE A 185 7.65 6.47 -26.18
N LEU A 186 6.94 5.38 -25.93
CA LEU A 186 5.59 5.13 -26.40
C LEU A 186 4.58 5.45 -25.29
N PRO A 187 3.45 6.10 -25.61
CA PRO A 187 2.37 6.25 -24.67
C PRO A 187 1.75 4.89 -24.29
N PRO A 188 0.95 4.81 -23.20
CA PRO A 188 0.39 3.56 -22.69
C PRO A 188 -0.33 2.72 -23.76
N ASP A 189 -1.20 3.34 -24.53
CA ASP A 189 -2.12 2.68 -25.46
C ASP A 189 -1.67 2.77 -26.94
N TYR A 190 -0.37 2.97 -27.17
CA TYR A 190 0.14 3.08 -28.54
C TYR A 190 0.11 1.74 -29.28
N GLU A 191 -0.65 1.66 -30.36
CA GLU A 191 -0.75 0.48 -31.25
C GLU A 191 -0.11 0.71 -32.62
N GLY A 192 0.53 1.88 -32.85
CA GLY A 192 1.13 2.23 -34.14
C GLY A 192 2.43 1.48 -34.42
N GLU A 193 2.97 1.70 -35.62
CA GLU A 193 4.21 1.09 -36.07
C GLU A 193 5.41 1.61 -35.23
N VAL A 194 6.26 0.68 -34.80
CA VAL A 194 7.51 0.98 -34.06
C VAL A 194 8.69 0.81 -35.03
N PRO A 195 9.35 1.89 -35.47
CA PRO A 195 10.46 1.80 -36.41
C PRO A 195 11.72 1.24 -35.76
N GLU A 196 12.58 0.62 -36.57
CA GLU A 196 13.90 0.15 -36.13
C GLU A 196 14.88 1.31 -35.84
N GLY A 197 15.94 1.03 -35.07
CA GLY A 197 17.00 1.96 -34.78
C GLY A 197 16.82 2.79 -33.51
N TYR A 198 15.91 2.42 -32.66
CA TYR A 198 15.64 3.04 -31.35
C TYR A 198 15.74 2.02 -30.22
N PHE A 199 16.12 2.50 -29.05
CA PHE A 199 15.82 1.81 -27.79
C PHE A 199 14.39 2.16 -27.40
N VAL A 200 13.49 1.17 -27.40
CA VAL A 200 12.03 1.40 -27.27
C VAL A 200 11.54 1.09 -25.89
N TYR A 201 10.81 2.02 -25.30
CA TYR A 201 10.18 1.88 -23.99
C TYR A 201 8.74 2.34 -24.06
N ARG A 202 7.85 1.58 -23.42
CA ARG A 202 6.45 1.98 -23.23
C ARG A 202 6.29 2.48 -21.79
N SER A 203 5.85 3.71 -21.63
CA SER A 203 5.45 4.22 -20.31
C SER A 203 4.04 3.76 -19.96
N ALA A 204 3.78 3.57 -18.68
CA ALA A 204 2.42 3.32 -18.18
C ALA A 204 1.62 4.62 -18.01
N THR A 205 2.25 5.79 -18.14
CA THR A 205 1.64 7.12 -18.05
C THR A 205 2.03 7.99 -19.24
N ASN A 206 1.24 9.01 -19.51
CA ASN A 206 1.59 10.01 -20.53
C ASN A 206 2.65 10.97 -20.04
N GLY A 207 2.55 11.43 -18.80
CA GLY A 207 3.52 12.30 -18.17
C GLY A 207 4.75 11.55 -17.67
N ASN A 208 5.96 12.06 -17.95
CA ASN A 208 7.20 11.44 -17.50
C ASN A 208 8.24 12.52 -17.17
N ILE A 209 9.01 12.31 -16.10
CA ILE A 209 10.22 13.10 -15.86
C ILE A 209 11.39 12.48 -16.63
N CYS A 210 12.21 13.33 -17.27
CA CYS A 210 13.45 12.94 -17.90
C CYS A 210 14.59 13.80 -17.37
N LEU A 211 15.63 13.14 -16.86
CA LEU A 211 16.77 13.79 -16.21
C LEU A 211 18.07 13.18 -16.68
N TRP A 212 19.08 14.01 -16.93
CA TRP A 212 20.47 13.61 -17.16
C TRP A 212 21.39 14.23 -16.13
N ARG A 213 22.41 13.49 -15.73
CA ARG A 213 23.54 13.97 -14.94
C ARG A 213 24.83 13.85 -15.78
N GLY A 214 25.48 15.00 -16.03
CA GLY A 214 26.77 15.07 -16.71
C GLY A 214 27.90 15.22 -15.71
N PHE A 215 29.01 14.52 -15.95
CA PHE A 215 30.17 14.55 -15.07
C PHE A 215 31.00 15.80 -15.26
N LEU A 216 31.60 16.31 -14.19
CA LEU A 216 32.55 17.40 -14.25
C LEU A 216 33.89 16.92 -14.86
N VAL A 217 34.58 17.77 -15.57
CA VAL A 217 35.92 17.50 -16.07
C VAL A 217 36.91 18.39 -15.33
N ASN A 218 37.70 17.81 -14.43
CA ASN A 218 38.59 18.56 -13.52
C ASN A 218 37.83 19.64 -12.71
N GLY A 219 36.62 19.32 -12.27
CA GLY A 219 35.74 20.23 -11.52
C GLY A 219 34.99 21.27 -12.39
N ASP A 220 35.20 21.30 -13.72
CA ASP A 220 34.53 22.22 -14.65
C ASP A 220 33.22 21.61 -15.21
N PRO A 221 32.05 22.26 -15.05
CA PRO A 221 30.77 21.85 -15.65
C PRO A 221 30.67 22.11 -17.15
N GLY A 222 31.48 23.02 -17.70
CA GLY A 222 31.41 23.50 -19.10
C GLY A 222 31.39 22.38 -20.15
N PRO A 223 32.28 21.38 -20.08
CA PRO A 223 32.27 20.25 -21.02
C PRO A 223 30.96 19.47 -21.04
N ALA A 224 30.36 19.19 -19.86
CA ALA A 224 29.07 18.51 -19.76
C ALA A 224 27.95 19.38 -20.34
N VAL A 225 27.87 20.65 -20.00
CA VAL A 225 26.90 21.61 -20.55
C VAL A 225 26.97 21.66 -22.07
N LYS A 226 28.20 21.73 -22.62
CA LYS A 226 28.43 21.72 -24.07
C LYS A 226 27.93 20.42 -24.70
N SER A 227 28.21 19.26 -24.08
CA SER A 227 27.75 17.97 -24.56
C SER A 227 26.22 17.92 -24.58
N PHE A 228 25.54 18.35 -23.50
CA PHE A 228 24.06 18.42 -23.44
C PHE A 228 23.48 19.26 -24.57
N LYS A 229 23.97 20.48 -24.77
CA LYS A 229 23.49 21.37 -25.82
C LYS A 229 23.76 20.84 -27.25
N GLN A 230 24.77 20.02 -27.43
CA GLN A 230 25.11 19.42 -28.72
C GLN A 230 24.26 18.19 -29.05
N HIS A 231 23.96 17.33 -28.06
CA HIS A 231 23.43 15.99 -28.33
C HIS A 231 21.99 15.79 -27.90
N ILE A 232 21.47 16.49 -26.87
CA ILE A 232 20.08 16.32 -26.48
C ILE A 232 19.15 16.85 -27.58
N ARG A 233 18.25 15.99 -28.06
CA ARG A 233 17.15 16.34 -28.95
C ARG A 233 15.89 15.61 -28.47
N ILE A 234 14.80 16.34 -28.44
CA ILE A 234 13.48 15.81 -28.02
C ILE A 234 12.47 16.25 -29.07
N TYR A 235 11.81 15.28 -29.69
CA TYR A 235 10.85 15.55 -30.74
C TYR A 235 9.83 14.41 -30.91
N PRO A 236 8.60 14.71 -31.37
CA PRO A 236 7.63 13.68 -31.74
C PRO A 236 8.16 12.78 -32.86
N LEU A 237 7.81 11.49 -32.83
CA LEU A 237 8.28 10.50 -33.80
C LEU A 237 7.92 10.87 -35.26
N ASP A 238 6.79 11.52 -35.49
CA ASP A 238 6.36 11.99 -36.82
C ASP A 238 7.29 13.08 -37.40
N LYS A 239 8.07 13.76 -36.55
CA LYS A 239 9.08 14.76 -36.92
C LYS A 239 10.47 14.18 -37.11
N LYS A 240 10.68 12.86 -37.05
CA LYS A 240 11.99 12.21 -37.11
C LYS A 240 12.86 12.62 -38.33
N ASN A 241 12.25 12.97 -39.46
CA ASN A 241 12.95 13.37 -40.68
C ASN A 241 13.32 14.86 -40.72
N ASN A 242 12.71 15.68 -39.87
CA ASN A 242 12.98 17.12 -39.73
C ASN A 242 12.72 17.57 -38.30
N PRO A 243 13.54 17.14 -37.34
CA PRO A 243 13.33 17.45 -35.93
C PRO A 243 13.44 18.96 -35.67
N PRO A 244 12.61 19.53 -34.80
CA PRO A 244 12.68 20.93 -34.43
C PRO A 244 14.00 21.25 -33.74
N LYS A 245 14.43 22.52 -33.82
CA LYS A 245 15.61 22.97 -33.08
C LYS A 245 15.37 22.85 -31.59
N GLN A 246 16.26 22.13 -30.88
CA GLN A 246 16.21 21.98 -29.45
C GLN A 246 16.34 23.33 -28.73
N LYS A 247 15.46 23.54 -27.73
CA LYS A 247 15.47 24.70 -26.84
C LYS A 247 16.10 24.34 -25.52
N PHE A 248 16.86 25.27 -24.95
CA PHE A 248 17.48 25.15 -23.64
C PHE A 248 17.21 26.39 -22.80
N VAL A 249 17.05 26.21 -21.51
CA VAL A 249 16.93 27.27 -20.50
C VAL A 249 17.97 27.02 -19.40
N ASN A 250 18.71 28.08 -19.01
CA ASN A 250 19.63 27.99 -17.88
C ASN A 250 18.86 28.12 -16.56
N LEU A 251 19.01 27.14 -15.68
CA LEU A 251 18.37 27.07 -14.37
C LEU A 251 19.27 27.49 -13.20
N SER A 252 20.58 27.69 -13.45
CA SER A 252 21.53 28.03 -12.39
C SER A 252 21.16 29.33 -11.68
N GLY A 253 21.14 29.31 -10.35
CA GLY A 253 20.82 30.43 -9.50
C GLY A 253 19.36 30.90 -9.53
N ARG A 254 18.46 30.14 -10.17
CA ARG A 254 17.02 30.43 -10.15
C ARG A 254 16.36 29.93 -8.88
N GLU A 255 15.39 30.68 -8.42
CA GLU A 255 14.50 30.31 -7.31
C GLU A 255 13.23 29.69 -7.88
N PHE A 256 12.97 28.42 -7.62
CA PHE A 256 11.73 27.71 -7.93
C PHE A 256 11.57 26.47 -7.08
N ASN A 257 10.35 25.95 -6.98
CA ASN A 257 10.00 24.84 -6.12
C ASN A 257 9.59 23.62 -6.92
N THR A 258 10.18 22.46 -6.62
CA THR A 258 9.79 21.15 -7.17
C THR A 258 9.27 20.18 -6.10
N ILE A 259 9.01 20.66 -4.89
CA ILE A 259 8.63 19.83 -3.75
C ILE A 259 7.11 19.90 -3.57
N HIS A 260 6.49 18.75 -3.36
CA HIS A 260 5.06 18.61 -3.13
C HIS A 260 4.59 19.29 -1.83
N ALA A 261 3.30 19.55 -1.73
CA ALA A 261 2.67 20.07 -0.52
C ALA A 261 2.70 19.06 0.63
N ASN A 262 2.78 19.56 1.87
CA ASN A 262 2.70 18.75 3.11
C ASN A 262 1.37 18.97 3.86
N ASN A 263 0.42 19.67 3.24
CA ASN A 263 -0.89 20.01 3.77
C ASN A 263 -2.00 19.45 2.86
N TYR A 264 -3.24 19.93 3.00
CA TYR A 264 -4.38 19.49 2.19
C TYR A 264 -4.14 19.61 0.67
N GLU A 265 -3.36 20.59 0.20
CA GLU A 265 -3.03 20.76 -1.23
C GLU A 265 -2.37 19.51 -1.83
N PHE A 266 -1.77 18.65 -1.01
CA PHE A 266 -1.26 17.34 -1.42
C PHE A 266 -2.31 16.50 -2.16
N PHE A 267 -3.54 16.44 -1.66
CA PHE A 267 -4.61 15.68 -2.31
C PHE A 267 -5.05 16.31 -3.63
N GLU A 268 -4.96 17.62 -3.74
CA GLU A 268 -5.21 18.34 -4.99
C GLU A 268 -4.11 18.05 -6.03
N GLU A 269 -2.84 17.97 -5.61
CA GLU A 269 -1.71 17.55 -6.45
C GLU A 269 -1.91 16.09 -6.93
N VAL A 270 -2.22 15.15 -6.04
CA VAL A 270 -2.48 13.75 -6.42
C VAL A 270 -3.67 13.62 -7.38
N ASN A 271 -4.74 14.40 -7.15
CA ASN A 271 -5.89 14.43 -8.04
C ASN A 271 -5.51 14.80 -9.49
N GLN A 272 -4.53 15.68 -9.69
CA GLN A 272 -4.05 16.00 -11.05
C GLN A 272 -3.55 14.75 -11.78
N VAL A 273 -2.72 13.91 -11.12
CA VAL A 273 -2.22 12.67 -11.72
C VAL A 273 -3.37 11.72 -12.07
N VAL A 274 -4.30 11.51 -11.14
CA VAL A 274 -5.46 10.63 -11.37
C VAL A 274 -6.32 11.13 -12.53
N GLN A 275 -6.52 12.45 -12.66
CA GLN A 275 -7.33 13.01 -13.75
C GLN A 275 -6.59 13.04 -15.10
N GLU A 276 -5.29 13.26 -15.12
CA GLU A 276 -4.52 13.39 -16.35
C GLU A 276 -4.13 12.05 -16.97
N GLU A 277 -3.77 11.06 -16.15
CA GLU A 277 -3.23 9.79 -16.61
C GLU A 277 -4.32 8.75 -16.94
N PRO A 278 -4.02 7.70 -17.73
CA PRO A 278 -4.98 6.66 -18.06
C PRO A 278 -5.56 5.97 -16.82
N ALA A 279 -6.82 5.57 -16.92
CA ALA A 279 -7.44 4.73 -15.92
C ALA A 279 -6.61 3.45 -15.71
N GLY A 280 -6.34 3.09 -14.46
CA GLY A 280 -5.52 1.91 -14.13
C GLY A 280 -4.01 2.09 -14.33
N SER A 281 -3.53 3.30 -14.58
CA SER A 281 -2.08 3.58 -14.62
C SER A 281 -1.40 3.41 -13.27
N GLY A 282 -2.12 3.57 -12.16
CA GLY A 282 -1.66 3.32 -10.79
C GLY A 282 -1.97 1.91 -10.29
N ASP A 283 -1.49 1.57 -9.10
CA ASP A 283 -1.86 0.32 -8.41
C ASP A 283 -3.34 0.35 -8.03
N PRO A 284 -4.12 -0.72 -8.25
CA PRO A 284 -5.56 -0.74 -7.98
C PRO A 284 -5.95 -0.47 -6.52
N GLU A 285 -5.18 -0.96 -5.54
CA GLU A 285 -5.46 -0.73 -4.12
C GLU A 285 -5.18 0.74 -3.74
N THR A 286 -4.08 1.32 -4.24
CA THR A 286 -3.75 2.75 -4.07
C THR A 286 -4.81 3.64 -4.73
N LEU A 287 -5.22 3.33 -5.96
CA LEU A 287 -6.30 4.05 -6.64
C LEU A 287 -7.64 3.89 -5.91
N GLY A 288 -7.87 2.73 -5.29
CA GLY A 288 -9.05 2.47 -4.46
C GLY A 288 -9.06 3.32 -3.18
N LEU A 289 -7.92 3.46 -2.50
CA LEU A 289 -7.78 4.37 -1.36
C LEU A 289 -8.10 5.82 -1.76
N LEU A 290 -7.56 6.29 -2.88
CA LEU A 290 -7.81 7.63 -3.41
C LEU A 290 -9.29 7.82 -3.80
N ALA A 291 -9.89 6.84 -4.48
CA ALA A 291 -11.31 6.89 -4.84
C ALA A 291 -12.22 6.95 -3.61
N SER A 292 -11.86 6.25 -2.53
CA SER A 292 -12.65 6.24 -1.29
C SER A 292 -12.67 7.57 -0.52
N ILE A 293 -11.75 8.48 -0.84
CA ILE A 293 -11.72 9.86 -0.31
C ILE A 293 -12.15 10.90 -1.36
N GLY A 294 -12.73 10.45 -2.47
CA GLY A 294 -13.28 11.31 -3.52
C GLY A 294 -12.33 11.68 -4.67
N ILE A 295 -11.10 11.12 -4.71
CA ILE A 295 -10.16 11.29 -5.83
C ILE A 295 -10.34 10.13 -6.81
N GLU A 296 -11.26 10.27 -7.75
CA GLU A 296 -11.63 9.24 -8.73
C GLU A 296 -11.51 9.77 -10.16
N LYS A 297 -10.97 8.95 -11.07
CA LYS A 297 -10.85 9.28 -12.50
C LYS A 297 -12.17 9.68 -13.10
N GLY A 298 -12.21 10.86 -13.72
CA GLY A 298 -13.40 11.42 -14.38
C GLY A 298 -14.40 12.11 -13.44
N LYS A 299 -14.17 12.08 -12.12
CA LYS A 299 -14.96 12.85 -11.15
C LYS A 299 -14.21 14.10 -10.69
N ARG A 300 -14.94 15.17 -10.42
CA ARG A 300 -14.37 16.38 -9.82
C ARG A 300 -14.09 16.12 -8.34
N PHE A 301 -12.85 16.32 -7.90
CA PHE A 301 -12.52 16.32 -6.48
C PHE A 301 -13.06 17.58 -5.80
N ALA A 302 -14.14 17.44 -5.05
CA ALA A 302 -14.83 18.53 -4.36
C ALA A 302 -15.44 17.99 -3.04
N PRO A 303 -14.61 17.62 -2.05
CA PRO A 303 -15.11 17.11 -0.77
C PRO A 303 -15.96 18.19 -0.07
N ASP A 304 -17.00 17.77 0.62
CA ASP A 304 -17.79 18.65 1.48
C ASP A 304 -16.95 19.14 2.68
N GLU A 305 -17.50 20.04 3.48
CA GLU A 305 -16.78 20.66 4.61
C GLU A 305 -16.38 19.63 5.68
N HIS A 306 -17.17 18.57 5.88
CA HIS A 306 -16.85 17.51 6.83
C HIS A 306 -15.68 16.66 6.33
N MET A 307 -15.76 16.15 5.12
CA MET A 307 -14.69 15.38 4.47
C MET A 307 -13.40 16.22 4.34
N LYS A 308 -13.53 17.51 3.96
CA LYS A 308 -12.37 18.39 3.88
C LYS A 308 -11.66 18.54 5.22
N LYS A 309 -12.40 18.65 6.32
CA LYS A 309 -11.81 18.69 7.67
C LYS A 309 -11.08 17.40 8.02
N ILE A 310 -11.66 16.26 7.66
CA ILE A 310 -11.01 14.96 7.84
C ILE A 310 -9.71 14.88 7.04
N LEU A 311 -9.72 15.32 5.78
CA LEU A 311 -8.55 15.28 4.90
C LEU A 311 -7.45 16.27 5.32
N VAL A 312 -7.80 17.44 5.86
CA VAL A 312 -6.83 18.37 6.46
C VAL A 312 -6.09 17.69 7.61
N ASP A 313 -6.82 17.03 8.52
CA ASP A 313 -6.23 16.30 9.65
C ASP A 313 -5.41 15.09 9.16
N ALA A 314 -5.92 14.35 8.17
CA ALA A 314 -5.22 13.22 7.57
C ALA A 314 -3.90 13.63 6.88
N ALA A 315 -3.84 14.78 6.21
CA ALA A 315 -2.61 15.29 5.61
C ALA A 315 -1.56 15.63 6.68
N VAL A 316 -1.98 16.25 7.77
CA VAL A 316 -1.09 16.57 8.89
C VAL A 316 -0.52 15.31 9.52
N VAL A 317 -1.37 14.31 9.82
CA VAL A 317 -0.94 13.04 10.40
C VAL A 317 -0.11 12.23 9.41
N GLY A 318 -0.49 12.22 8.12
CA GLY A 318 0.27 11.58 7.05
C GLY A 318 1.67 12.15 6.89
N ASN A 319 1.81 13.47 6.84
CA ASN A 319 3.11 14.14 6.81
C ASN A 319 3.94 13.86 8.08
N ALA A 320 3.32 13.89 9.27
CA ALA A 320 4.01 13.56 10.52
C ALA A 320 4.50 12.11 10.52
N THR A 321 3.70 11.18 10.01
CA THR A 321 4.06 9.76 9.86
C THR A 321 5.21 9.58 8.88
N ALA A 322 5.16 10.22 7.71
CA ALA A 322 6.26 10.19 6.75
C ALA A 322 7.56 10.74 7.34
N ARG A 323 7.49 11.83 8.12
CA ARG A 323 8.64 12.39 8.84
C ARG A 323 9.18 11.44 9.90
N ALA A 324 8.34 10.76 10.66
CA ALA A 324 8.77 9.75 11.63
C ALA A 324 9.49 8.58 10.95
N ILE A 325 8.92 8.05 9.86
CA ILE A 325 9.54 6.99 9.06
C ILE A 325 10.93 7.41 8.53
N VAL A 326 11.07 8.66 8.15
CA VAL A 326 12.31 9.18 7.55
C VAL A 326 13.36 9.52 8.58
N PHE A 327 13.00 10.32 9.58
CA PHE A 327 13.95 10.89 10.54
C PHE A 327 14.25 9.99 11.72
N ASP A 328 13.25 9.25 12.23
CA ASP A 328 13.39 8.39 13.42
C ASP A 328 12.63 7.05 13.23
N THR A 329 13.04 6.28 12.22
CA THR A 329 12.39 5.01 11.85
C THR A 329 12.53 3.95 12.95
N CYS A 330 11.46 3.20 13.16
CA CYS A 330 11.47 1.98 13.97
C CYS A 330 12.02 0.75 13.22
N ASP A 331 12.18 0.84 11.89
CA ASP A 331 12.69 -0.25 11.05
C ASP A 331 14.22 -0.38 11.21
N GLN A 332 14.65 -1.46 11.82
CA GLN A 332 16.08 -1.73 12.05
C GLN A 332 16.84 -2.07 10.76
N ASP A 333 16.16 -2.56 9.73
CA ASP A 333 16.77 -2.86 8.42
C ASP A 333 17.15 -1.58 7.65
N ALA A 334 16.65 -0.41 8.08
CA ALA A 334 17.05 0.88 7.55
C ALA A 334 18.49 1.27 7.94
N TYR A 335 18.99 0.78 9.07
CA TYR A 335 20.31 1.14 9.55
C TYR A 335 21.41 0.32 8.86
N ILE A 336 22.35 1.01 8.21
CA ILE A 336 23.44 0.38 7.45
C ILE A 336 24.36 -0.42 8.39
N TYR A 337 24.59 0.10 9.61
CA TYR A 337 25.47 -0.49 10.62
C TYR A 337 24.75 -0.57 11.96
N GLU A 338 25.02 -1.62 12.72
CA GLU A 338 24.51 -1.75 14.07
C GLU A 338 24.97 -0.60 14.97
N ASN A 339 24.08 -0.07 15.79
CA ASN A 339 24.32 1.07 16.70
C ASN A 339 24.91 2.30 15.98
N SER A 340 24.34 2.69 14.86
CA SER A 340 24.81 3.79 14.03
C SER A 340 23.64 4.70 13.61
N ALA A 341 23.93 5.99 13.39
CA ALA A 341 22.95 6.95 12.85
C ALA A 341 22.76 6.82 11.32
N TRP A 342 23.65 6.10 10.64
CA TRP A 342 23.65 6.00 9.19
C TRP A 342 22.57 5.05 8.65
N LYS A 343 21.67 5.58 7.84
CA LYS A 343 20.52 4.86 7.24
C LYS A 343 20.62 4.81 5.73
N THR A 344 20.07 3.72 5.15
CA THR A 344 19.85 3.59 3.71
C THR A 344 18.40 3.83 3.36
N GLY A 345 18.13 4.45 2.20
CA GLY A 345 16.78 4.54 1.64
C GLY A 345 16.37 3.31 0.79
N PHE A 346 17.28 2.33 0.58
CA PHE A 346 17.06 1.19 -0.30
C PHE A 346 17.01 -0.14 0.46
N ILE A 347 16.14 -0.23 1.47
CA ILE A 347 15.89 -1.46 2.21
C ILE A 347 15.38 -2.53 1.23
N GLY A 348 15.94 -3.74 1.32
CA GLY A 348 15.61 -4.85 0.42
C GLY A 348 16.31 -4.81 -0.94
N GLY A 349 17.08 -3.76 -1.26
CA GLY A 349 17.89 -3.68 -2.50
C GLY A 349 17.06 -3.64 -3.80
N SER A 350 15.81 -3.25 -3.74
CA SER A 350 14.89 -3.15 -4.87
C SER A 350 14.45 -1.72 -5.12
N HIS A 351 14.54 -1.25 -6.37
CA HIS A 351 14.00 0.05 -6.78
C HIS A 351 12.46 0.08 -6.81
N GLU A 352 11.82 -1.07 -6.80
CA GLU A 352 10.38 -1.22 -6.68
C GLU A 352 9.93 -1.37 -5.22
N PHE A 353 10.86 -1.45 -4.27
CA PHE A 353 10.58 -1.73 -2.86
C PHE A 353 9.78 -3.02 -2.68
N MET A 354 10.22 -4.09 -3.37
CA MET A 354 9.60 -5.40 -3.36
C MET A 354 10.55 -6.45 -2.78
N VAL A 355 10.07 -7.26 -1.86
CA VAL A 355 10.77 -8.43 -1.33
C VAL A 355 9.78 -9.59 -1.22
N ASN A 356 10.07 -10.71 -1.88
CA ASN A 356 9.25 -11.93 -1.84
C ASN A 356 7.75 -11.66 -2.08
N GLY A 357 7.41 -10.88 -3.11
CA GLY A 357 6.03 -10.52 -3.46
C GLY A 357 5.36 -9.49 -2.54
N SER A 358 6.05 -9.02 -1.50
CA SER A 358 5.56 -8.01 -0.55
C SER A 358 6.09 -6.62 -0.87
N ARG A 359 5.23 -5.60 -0.86
CA ARG A 359 5.62 -4.20 -0.91
C ARG A 359 6.16 -3.75 0.44
N LEU A 360 7.36 -3.18 0.46
CA LEU A 360 7.96 -2.56 1.64
C LEU A 360 7.39 -1.13 1.79
N LEU A 361 6.31 -0.98 2.54
CA LEU A 361 5.54 0.28 2.61
C LEU A 361 6.35 1.43 3.22
N ASP A 362 6.99 1.21 4.37
CA ASP A 362 7.76 2.24 5.07
C ASP A 362 9.07 2.57 4.34
N PRO A 363 9.85 1.61 3.83
CA PRO A 363 10.99 1.87 2.96
C PRO A 363 10.63 2.66 1.71
N ARG A 364 9.52 2.35 1.04
CA ARG A 364 9.00 3.13 -0.09
C ARG A 364 8.69 4.57 0.30
N THR A 365 8.00 4.77 1.41
CA THR A 365 7.72 6.11 1.96
C THR A 365 9.01 6.85 2.30
N MET A 366 9.96 6.19 2.98
CA MET A 366 11.26 6.76 3.33
C MET A 366 12.01 7.28 2.10
N PHE A 367 12.06 6.47 1.05
CA PHE A 367 12.76 6.86 -0.18
C PHE A 367 12.06 8.03 -0.89
N PHE A 368 10.78 7.88 -1.24
CA PHE A 368 10.09 8.87 -2.07
C PHE A 368 9.86 10.22 -1.37
N TYR A 369 9.87 10.23 -0.04
CA TYR A 369 9.82 11.49 0.70
C TYR A 369 11.09 12.35 0.53
N TYR A 370 12.20 11.73 0.10
CA TYR A 370 13.49 12.39 -0.17
C TYR A 370 13.88 12.44 -1.65
N ALA A 371 13.32 11.58 -2.49
CA ALA A 371 13.88 11.31 -3.82
C ALA A 371 13.41 12.29 -4.91
N THR A 372 14.31 12.57 -5.85
CA THR A 372 13.99 13.25 -7.12
C THR A 372 13.80 12.27 -8.28
N MET A 373 14.53 11.14 -8.31
CA MET A 373 14.50 10.12 -9.35
C MET A 373 14.78 8.74 -8.77
N ILE A 374 14.37 7.68 -9.47
CA ILE A 374 14.67 6.30 -9.13
C ILE A 374 15.20 5.51 -10.34
N THR A 375 16.17 4.62 -10.10
CA THR A 375 16.69 3.69 -11.12
C THR A 375 17.21 2.44 -10.41
N PRO A 376 17.17 1.26 -11.05
CA PRO A 376 17.78 0.03 -10.53
C PRO A 376 19.24 0.22 -10.08
N ALA A 377 20.01 1.03 -10.80
CA ALA A 377 21.42 1.31 -10.50
C ALA A 377 21.67 2.00 -9.15
N MET A 378 20.64 2.63 -8.54
CA MET A 378 20.72 3.23 -7.20
C MET A 378 20.46 2.22 -6.09
N ALA A 379 19.63 1.23 -6.35
CA ALA A 379 19.15 0.28 -5.34
C ALA A 379 19.97 -1.01 -5.29
N MET A 380 20.43 -1.49 -6.44
CA MET A 380 21.13 -2.78 -6.56
C MET A 380 22.61 -2.66 -6.19
N LYS A 381 23.19 -3.78 -5.69
CA LYS A 381 24.65 -3.89 -5.51
C LYS A 381 25.34 -3.90 -6.88
N MET A 382 25.99 -2.80 -7.24
CA MET A 382 26.78 -2.66 -8.46
C MET A 382 28.17 -2.12 -8.10
N VAL A 383 29.15 -3.02 -7.94
CA VAL A 383 30.49 -2.66 -7.53
C VAL A 383 31.21 -1.82 -8.60
N GLY A 384 31.69 -0.64 -8.21
CA GLY A 384 32.41 0.28 -9.10
C GLY A 384 31.54 1.01 -10.11
N VAL A 385 30.22 0.92 -10.01
CA VAL A 385 29.24 1.55 -10.93
C VAL A 385 28.12 2.23 -10.14
N GLY A 386 27.60 3.36 -10.62
CA GLY A 386 26.49 4.07 -10.01
C GLY A 386 26.86 4.80 -8.73
N ALA A 387 25.91 4.96 -7.82
CA ALA A 387 26.13 5.62 -6.54
C ALA A 387 25.42 4.88 -5.41
N GLN A 388 26.01 4.88 -4.22
CA GLN A 388 25.39 4.41 -2.98
C GLN A 388 25.28 5.54 -1.97
N TYR A 389 24.35 5.38 -1.03
CA TYR A 389 23.90 6.47 -0.16
C TYR A 389 23.84 6.04 1.29
N GLY A 390 24.29 6.92 2.20
CA GLY A 390 24.06 6.82 3.64
C GLY A 390 23.59 8.16 4.18
N GLY A 391 22.43 8.20 4.83
CA GLY A 391 21.89 9.42 5.42
C GLY A 391 21.98 9.40 6.94
N ALA A 392 22.21 10.56 7.57
CA ALA A 392 22.15 10.72 9.03
C ALA A 392 21.44 12.04 9.39
N GLY A 393 20.52 11.99 10.36
CA GLY A 393 19.78 13.14 10.87
C GLY A 393 19.96 13.35 12.38
N VAL A 394 20.70 12.45 13.03
CA VAL A 394 21.01 12.50 14.47
C VAL A 394 22.50 12.38 14.72
N ASP A 395 22.96 12.87 15.86
CA ASP A 395 24.35 12.77 16.30
C ASP A 395 24.65 11.41 16.99
N ALA A 396 25.89 11.23 17.45
CA ALA A 396 26.35 10.04 18.15
C ALA A 396 25.58 9.72 19.46
N ASN A 397 24.82 10.69 20.00
CA ASN A 397 23.98 10.49 21.19
C ASN A 397 22.51 10.17 20.82
N GLY A 398 22.17 10.21 19.53
CA GLY A 398 20.80 10.08 19.03
C GLY A 398 19.97 11.37 19.11
N ASP A 399 20.61 12.51 19.33
CA ASP A 399 19.98 13.82 19.30
C ASP A 399 19.92 14.36 17.86
N MET A 400 18.85 15.11 17.52
CA MET A 400 18.72 15.80 16.23
C MET A 400 19.96 16.69 15.98
N LEU A 401 20.46 16.69 14.75
CA LEU A 401 21.53 17.57 14.33
C LEU A 401 21.07 19.04 14.35
N ASP A 402 21.61 19.79 15.30
CA ASP A 402 21.28 21.20 15.59
C ASP A 402 22.31 22.13 14.94
N GLY A 403 21.85 22.95 14.01
CA GLY A 403 22.73 23.91 13.29
C GLY A 403 23.37 24.99 14.17
N SER A 404 22.97 25.09 15.44
CA SER A 404 23.58 25.97 16.44
C SER A 404 24.89 25.42 17.02
N LYS A 405 25.10 24.10 16.94
CA LYS A 405 26.26 23.39 17.50
C LYS A 405 27.30 23.14 16.42
N THR A 406 28.53 22.87 16.86
CA THR A 406 29.62 22.38 16.01
C THR A 406 29.80 20.90 16.18
N TYR A 407 29.93 20.16 15.08
CA TYR A 407 30.09 18.71 15.05
C TYR A 407 31.34 18.33 14.27
N LYS A 408 31.83 17.14 14.54
CA LYS A 408 32.93 16.50 13.82
C LYS A 408 32.49 15.11 13.35
N LEU A 409 32.83 14.78 12.11
CA LEU A 409 32.70 13.46 11.50
C LEU A 409 34.08 13.03 11.01
N THR A 410 34.52 11.81 11.34
CA THR A 410 35.78 11.26 10.85
C THR A 410 35.54 10.10 9.91
N PHE A 411 36.01 10.21 8.68
CA PHE A 411 36.10 9.07 7.77
C PHE A 411 37.41 8.32 7.97
N PRO A 412 37.33 6.98 8.22
CA PRO A 412 38.53 6.15 8.18
C PRO A 412 39.24 6.22 6.82
N PRO A 413 40.53 5.85 6.76
CA PRO A 413 41.25 5.77 5.50
C PRO A 413 40.57 4.86 4.49
N ASN A 414 40.88 5.05 3.18
CA ASN A 414 40.39 4.20 2.10
C ASN A 414 38.87 4.20 1.95
N VAL A 415 38.24 5.37 1.89
CA VAL A 415 36.80 5.49 1.60
C VAL A 415 36.46 4.68 0.34
N PRO A 416 35.47 3.76 0.38
CA PRO A 416 35.22 2.80 -0.68
C PRO A 416 34.42 3.40 -1.86
N ALA A 417 34.98 4.42 -2.48
CA ALA A 417 34.48 5.07 -3.69
C ALA A 417 35.57 5.03 -4.77
N LYS A 418 35.25 4.42 -5.91
CA LYS A 418 36.20 4.34 -7.06
C LYS A 418 36.46 5.72 -7.66
N ASP A 419 35.41 6.51 -7.83
CA ASP A 419 35.46 7.79 -8.46
C ASP A 419 35.68 8.89 -7.40
N PHE A 420 34.69 9.16 -6.57
CA PHE A 420 34.80 10.14 -5.47
C PHE A 420 33.67 9.92 -4.46
N TRP A 421 33.74 10.56 -3.30
CA TRP A 421 32.67 10.66 -2.33
C TRP A 421 32.25 12.11 -2.13
N SER A 422 31.01 12.33 -1.71
CA SER A 422 30.51 13.66 -1.32
C SER A 422 29.59 13.60 -0.09
N LEU A 423 29.56 14.72 0.63
CA LEU A 423 28.62 15.02 1.71
C LEU A 423 27.84 16.29 1.35
N VAL A 424 26.54 16.26 1.48
CA VAL A 424 25.67 17.43 1.24
C VAL A 424 24.71 17.58 2.41
N LEU A 425 24.48 18.81 2.87
CA LEU A 425 23.52 19.12 3.93
C LEU A 425 22.17 19.52 3.37
N TYR A 426 21.12 19.03 4.05
CA TYR A 426 19.73 19.30 3.72
C TYR A 426 18.95 19.88 4.89
N ASP A 427 18.02 20.75 4.57
CA ASP A 427 17.08 21.38 5.47
C ASP A 427 15.99 20.36 5.88
N ASN A 428 15.69 20.24 7.17
CA ASN A 428 14.72 19.26 7.66
C ASN A 428 13.26 19.59 7.24
N GLN A 429 12.93 20.87 7.05
CA GLN A 429 11.59 21.28 6.60
C GLN A 429 11.34 20.88 5.15
N THR A 430 12.26 21.25 4.26
CA THR A 430 12.10 21.12 2.81
C THR A 430 12.74 19.87 2.22
N ARG A 431 13.74 19.27 2.89
CA ARG A 431 14.58 18.18 2.37
C ARG A 431 15.41 18.62 1.15
N SER A 432 15.45 19.92 0.84
CA SER A 432 16.35 20.51 -0.16
C SER A 432 17.66 20.94 0.48
N MET A 433 18.64 21.36 -0.34
CA MET A 433 19.95 21.83 0.17
C MET A 433 19.78 22.94 1.19
N LEU A 434 20.56 22.87 2.29
CA LEU A 434 20.54 23.86 3.36
C LEU A 434 21.01 25.23 2.83
N GLN A 435 20.22 26.27 3.02
CA GLN A 435 20.42 27.62 2.45
C GLN A 435 21.32 28.48 3.33
N THR A 436 22.64 28.25 3.30
CA THR A 436 23.65 28.95 4.10
C THR A 436 24.32 30.12 3.33
N ASP A 437 25.43 30.66 3.80
CA ASP A 437 26.26 31.61 3.04
C ASP A 437 27.11 30.91 1.97
N GLN A 438 27.31 29.59 2.09
CA GLN A 438 27.98 28.78 1.06
C GLN A 438 26.95 28.49 -0.06
N GLN A 439 27.36 28.77 -1.32
CA GLN A 439 26.52 28.49 -2.48
C GLN A 439 26.19 26.99 -2.59
N PHE A 440 27.17 26.16 -2.25
CA PHE A 440 27.05 24.70 -2.21
C PHE A 440 27.31 24.21 -0.78
N PRO A 441 26.30 23.77 -0.03
CA PRO A 441 26.48 23.26 1.33
C PRO A 441 27.00 21.81 1.28
N SER A 442 28.18 21.62 0.71
CA SER A 442 28.76 20.32 0.39
C SER A 442 30.28 20.28 0.46
N LEU A 443 30.79 19.07 0.68
CA LEU A 443 32.20 18.72 0.49
C LEU A 443 32.34 17.47 -0.36
N ASN A 444 33.40 17.37 -1.15
CA ASN A 444 33.73 16.12 -1.83
C ASN A 444 35.28 15.89 -1.85
N SER A 445 35.66 14.65 -2.13
CA SER A 445 37.08 14.24 -2.11
C SER A 445 37.96 14.92 -3.16
N GLU A 446 37.36 15.53 -4.20
CA GLU A 446 38.11 16.18 -5.29
C GLU A 446 38.26 17.68 -5.09
N ARG A 447 37.59 18.32 -4.16
CA ARG A 447 37.57 19.78 -3.96
C ARG A 447 38.42 20.26 -2.78
N GLY A 448 39.65 19.76 -2.67
CA GLY A 448 40.63 20.31 -1.74
C GLY A 448 40.43 19.94 -0.26
N VAL A 449 39.67 18.90 0.01
CA VAL A 449 39.53 18.30 1.35
C VAL A 449 40.90 17.79 1.82
N GLN A 450 41.29 18.12 3.06
CA GLN A 450 42.57 17.73 3.65
C GLN A 450 42.40 16.42 4.45
N GLN A 451 43.31 15.49 4.22
CA GLN A 451 43.43 14.26 4.97
C GLN A 451 44.39 14.44 6.15
N ASN A 452 44.16 13.68 7.21
CA ASN A 452 45.06 13.54 8.33
C ASN A 452 46.29 12.71 7.93
N ALA A 453 47.33 12.73 8.76
CA ALA A 453 48.57 11.99 8.51
C ALA A 453 48.41 10.46 8.38
N ASP A 454 47.38 9.91 8.98
CA ASP A 454 47.00 8.48 8.95
C ASP A 454 46.11 8.13 7.73
N GLY A 455 45.78 9.11 6.89
CA GLY A 455 44.88 8.94 5.75
C GLY A 455 43.39 9.06 6.08
N SER A 456 43.01 9.26 7.33
CA SER A 456 41.65 9.59 7.71
C SER A 456 41.29 11.01 7.29
N THR A 457 39.97 11.31 7.27
CA THR A 457 39.48 12.66 6.92
C THR A 457 38.52 13.16 7.98
N ASP A 458 38.89 14.24 8.64
CA ASP A 458 38.01 14.95 9.58
C ASP A 458 37.17 16.00 8.83
N ILE A 459 35.88 15.97 9.06
CA ILE A 459 34.88 16.88 8.47
C ILE A 459 34.16 17.59 9.61
N TYR A 460 33.93 18.88 9.45
CA TYR A 460 33.33 19.73 10.45
C TYR A 460 32.00 20.33 9.95
N PHE A 461 31.02 20.36 10.83
CA PHE A 461 29.73 21.02 10.59
C PHE A 461 29.50 22.03 11.68
N GLY A 462 29.10 23.24 11.36
CA GLY A 462 28.83 24.25 12.36
C GLY A 462 28.56 25.62 11.73
N PRO A 463 28.05 26.60 12.52
CA PRO A 463 27.76 27.94 12.00
C PRO A 463 29.03 28.70 11.56
N ALA A 464 30.19 28.34 12.09
CA ALA A 464 31.50 28.85 11.69
C ALA A 464 32.53 27.72 11.61
N ALA A 465 33.52 27.86 10.75
CA ALA A 465 34.61 26.92 10.67
C ALA A 465 35.47 26.95 11.92
N PRO A 466 35.87 25.80 12.52
CA PRO A 466 36.92 25.78 13.51
C PRO A 466 38.26 26.30 12.87
N GLU A 467 39.09 26.97 13.67
CA GLU A 467 40.35 27.59 13.22
C GLU A 467 41.24 26.59 12.47
N GLY A 468 41.63 26.92 11.21
CA GLY A 468 42.45 26.10 10.36
C GLY A 468 41.73 24.86 9.75
N LYS A 469 40.39 24.81 9.80
CA LYS A 469 39.56 23.70 9.30
C LYS A 469 38.65 24.15 8.15
N GLU A 470 38.84 25.29 7.58
CA GLU A 470 37.94 25.92 6.59
C GLU A 470 37.79 25.05 5.32
N SER A 471 38.81 24.27 4.93
CA SER A 471 38.75 23.36 3.77
C SER A 471 37.86 22.11 4.02
N ASN A 472 37.64 21.74 5.26
CA ASN A 472 36.92 20.54 5.66
C ASN A 472 35.61 20.89 6.39
N TRP A 473 35.08 22.09 6.18
CA TRP A 473 33.89 22.57 6.93
C TRP A 473 32.72 22.86 6.00
N ILE A 474 31.52 22.45 6.47
CA ILE A 474 30.23 22.79 5.87
C ILE A 474 29.44 23.64 6.88
N GLN A 475 28.94 24.79 6.40
CA GLN A 475 28.17 25.71 7.22
C GLN A 475 26.79 25.18 7.58
N THR A 476 26.39 25.35 8.87
CA THR A 476 25.05 25.13 9.37
C THR A 476 24.38 26.44 9.78
N ILE A 477 23.07 26.40 10.09
CA ILE A 477 22.28 27.59 10.42
C ILE A 477 21.78 27.48 11.87
N PRO A 478 22.18 28.40 12.75
CA PRO A 478 21.68 28.39 14.12
C PRO A 478 20.16 28.47 14.18
N GLY A 479 19.54 27.57 14.95
CA GLY A 479 18.10 27.47 15.13
C GLY A 479 17.39 26.62 14.07
N LYS A 480 18.14 25.99 13.14
CA LYS A 480 17.61 25.01 12.17
C LYS A 480 18.20 23.63 12.42
N GLY A 481 17.35 22.62 12.22
CA GLY A 481 17.79 21.24 12.08
C GLY A 481 18.32 20.94 10.67
N TRP A 482 19.18 19.93 10.57
CA TRP A 482 19.73 19.51 9.28
C TRP A 482 19.94 18.00 9.22
N THR A 483 20.01 17.48 8.00
CA THR A 483 20.41 16.11 7.71
C THR A 483 21.57 16.11 6.73
N VAL A 484 22.39 15.06 6.73
CA VAL A 484 23.49 14.88 5.79
C VAL A 484 23.30 13.61 4.98
N LEU A 485 23.69 13.65 3.72
CA LEU A 485 23.74 12.49 2.86
C LEU A 485 25.16 12.27 2.34
N LEU A 486 25.74 11.13 2.72
CA LEU A 486 26.97 10.59 2.13
C LEU A 486 26.62 9.90 0.82
N ARG A 487 27.37 10.25 -0.24
CA ARG A 487 27.30 9.56 -1.54
C ARG A 487 28.68 8.99 -1.89
N LEU A 488 28.67 7.72 -2.28
CA LEU A 488 29.85 7.05 -2.82
C LEU A 488 29.61 6.82 -4.31
N TYR A 489 30.40 7.45 -5.16
CA TYR A 489 30.33 7.29 -6.61
C TYR A 489 31.27 6.18 -7.04
N GLY A 490 30.77 5.18 -7.79
CA GLY A 490 31.47 3.94 -8.03
C GLY A 490 31.78 3.17 -6.75
N PRO A 491 30.76 2.80 -5.95
CA PRO A 491 30.96 2.18 -4.63
C PRO A 491 31.71 0.85 -4.75
N LEU A 492 32.65 0.60 -3.81
CA LEU A 492 33.49 -0.59 -3.80
C LEU A 492 33.02 -1.62 -2.75
N GLU A 493 33.55 -2.85 -2.85
CA GLU A 493 33.16 -3.98 -1.98
C GLU A 493 33.10 -3.65 -0.49
N PRO A 494 34.07 -2.91 0.14
CA PRO A 494 34.02 -2.65 1.58
C PRO A 494 32.77 -1.92 2.07
N TRP A 495 32.09 -1.17 1.20
CA TRP A 495 30.78 -0.58 1.50
C TRP A 495 29.69 -1.65 1.61
N PHE A 496 29.61 -2.51 0.62
CA PHE A 496 28.58 -3.56 0.55
C PHE A 496 28.77 -4.65 1.61
N GLU A 497 30.05 -4.98 1.92
CA GLU A 497 30.44 -5.94 2.96
C GLU A 497 30.42 -5.34 4.38
N LYS A 498 30.16 -4.00 4.48
CA LYS A 498 30.16 -3.27 5.76
C LYS A 498 31.49 -3.35 6.51
N THR A 499 32.60 -3.62 5.81
CA THR A 499 33.96 -3.68 6.39
C THR A 499 34.59 -2.29 6.54
N TRP A 500 34.10 -1.29 5.80
CA TRP A 500 34.37 0.14 6.02
C TRP A 500 33.13 0.80 6.62
N LYS A 501 33.29 1.56 7.70
CA LYS A 501 32.19 2.30 8.37
C LYS A 501 32.60 3.76 8.52
N PRO A 502 31.79 4.76 8.11
CA PRO A 502 32.03 6.17 8.47
C PRO A 502 31.93 6.32 10.01
N GLY A 503 32.63 7.30 10.57
CA GLY A 503 32.44 7.69 11.96
C GLY A 503 31.02 8.15 12.22
N GLU A 504 30.62 8.23 13.49
CA GLU A 504 29.42 8.93 13.88
C GLU A 504 29.65 10.45 13.90
N ILE A 505 28.58 11.24 13.84
CA ILE A 505 28.63 12.69 13.90
C ILE A 505 28.67 13.11 15.38
N GLU A 506 29.83 13.53 15.85
CA GLU A 506 30.07 13.81 17.26
C GLU A 506 29.96 15.32 17.57
N PRO A 507 29.18 15.73 18.59
CA PRO A 507 29.15 17.12 19.00
C PRO A 507 30.46 17.54 19.67
N MET A 508 31.04 18.69 19.25
CA MET A 508 32.24 19.25 19.83
C MET A 508 31.90 20.07 21.09
N LYS A 509 32.03 19.46 22.25
CA LYS A 509 31.63 20.05 23.54
C LYS A 509 32.42 21.29 23.93
N ASP A 510 33.63 21.45 23.41
CA ASP A 510 34.51 22.57 23.73
C ASP A 510 34.17 23.83 22.92
N ILE A 511 33.30 23.72 21.93
CA ILE A 511 32.82 24.87 21.12
C ILE A 511 31.39 25.22 21.54
N PRO A 512 31.15 26.38 22.10
CA PRO A 512 29.82 26.78 22.54
C PRO A 512 28.83 26.88 21.36
N ALA A 513 27.58 26.50 21.57
CA ALA A 513 26.52 26.68 20.60
C ALA A 513 26.25 28.19 20.34
N VAL A 514 26.01 28.50 19.05
CA VAL A 514 25.73 29.88 18.61
C VAL A 514 24.23 30.13 18.66
N LYS A 515 23.82 31.20 19.29
CA LYS A 515 22.39 31.57 19.34
C LYS A 515 21.91 32.04 17.96
N PRO A 516 20.65 31.75 17.60
CA PRO A 516 20.05 32.29 16.38
C PRO A 516 20.09 33.83 16.40
N THR A 517 20.60 34.40 15.33
CA THR A 517 20.76 35.87 15.20
C THR A 517 19.63 36.52 14.39
N GLY A 518 18.79 35.70 13.72
CA GLY A 518 17.78 36.18 12.79
C GLY A 518 18.33 36.80 11.49
N VAL A 519 19.65 36.75 11.29
CA VAL A 519 20.29 37.22 10.05
C VAL A 519 20.03 36.23 8.93
N LYS A 520 19.53 36.72 7.80
CA LYS A 520 19.34 35.91 6.58
C LYS A 520 20.70 35.55 6.02
N MET A 521 20.89 34.26 5.70
CA MET A 521 22.04 33.75 4.95
C MET A 521 21.97 34.20 3.48
N LYS A 522 23.09 34.21 2.78
CA LYS A 522 23.19 34.68 1.37
C LYS A 522 22.30 33.90 0.40
N MET A 523 22.11 32.58 0.68
CA MET A 523 21.34 31.72 -0.21
C MET A 523 19.87 31.58 0.21
N THR A 524 19.41 32.29 1.25
CA THR A 524 18.04 32.21 1.75
C THR A 524 17.04 32.64 0.69
N THR A 525 16.05 31.77 0.41
CA THR A 525 14.87 32.06 -0.42
C THR A 525 13.60 32.04 0.43
N GLU A 526 12.50 32.55 -0.12
CA GLU A 526 11.19 32.42 0.52
C GLU A 526 10.68 30.98 0.35
N LEU A 527 10.34 30.32 1.44
CA LEU A 527 9.79 28.97 1.40
C LEU A 527 8.25 29.02 1.30
N PRO A 528 7.65 28.30 0.34
CA PRO A 528 6.21 28.19 0.27
C PRO A 528 5.61 27.59 1.55
N ALA A 529 4.57 28.22 2.08
CA ALA A 529 3.94 27.80 3.35
C ALA A 529 3.45 26.34 3.32
N LYS A 530 3.04 25.82 2.15
CA LYS A 530 2.60 24.45 1.94
C LYS A 530 3.68 23.39 2.19
N LEU A 531 4.95 23.76 2.22
CA LEU A 531 6.08 22.87 2.50
C LEU A 531 6.41 22.76 3.98
N LEU A 532 5.98 23.74 4.78
CA LEU A 532 6.40 23.87 6.17
C LEU A 532 5.55 22.99 7.11
N THR A 533 6.22 22.39 8.07
CA THR A 533 5.59 21.67 9.17
C THR A 533 5.67 22.55 10.42
N PRO A 534 4.53 22.93 11.02
CA PRO A 534 4.53 23.72 12.26
C PRO A 534 5.21 22.97 13.40
N ASP A 535 5.85 23.71 14.33
CA ASP A 535 6.50 23.08 15.50
C ASP A 535 5.49 22.39 16.42
N LYS A 536 4.23 22.80 16.39
CA LYS A 536 3.16 22.19 17.18
C LYS A 536 1.83 22.21 16.40
N VAL A 537 1.12 21.09 16.40
CA VAL A 537 -0.21 20.97 15.77
C VAL A 537 -1.10 20.02 16.57
N GLU A 538 -2.34 20.42 16.78
CA GLU A 538 -3.37 19.58 17.40
C GLU A 538 -4.07 18.74 16.33
N THR A 539 -4.20 17.43 16.58
CA THR A 539 -4.83 16.48 15.69
C THR A 539 -5.75 15.54 16.46
N ARG A 540 -6.55 14.73 15.76
CA ARG A 540 -7.40 13.71 16.41
C ARG A 540 -6.63 12.63 17.15
N ILE A 541 -5.35 12.40 16.81
CA ILE A 541 -4.50 11.42 17.49
C ILE A 541 -3.71 12.04 18.66
N GLY A 542 -3.86 13.35 18.88
CA GLY A 542 -3.18 14.11 19.93
C GLY A 542 -2.33 15.25 19.39
N THR A 543 -1.60 15.90 20.29
CA THR A 543 -0.68 16.98 19.96
C THR A 543 0.61 16.43 19.35
N LEU A 544 0.93 16.82 18.14
CA LEU A 544 2.18 16.52 17.45
C LEU A 544 3.15 17.70 17.62
N GLU A 545 4.39 17.41 17.97
CA GLU A 545 5.44 18.39 18.24
C GLU A 545 6.69 18.09 17.40
N PHE A 546 7.28 19.16 16.86
CA PHE A 546 8.45 19.08 15.99
C PHE A 546 9.49 20.15 16.40
N VAL A 547 10.72 19.94 15.99
CA VAL A 547 11.78 20.95 16.03
C VAL A 547 12.28 21.15 14.62
N ASP A 548 11.93 22.29 14.01
CA ASP A 548 12.24 22.59 12.61
C ASP A 548 11.90 21.42 11.66
N GLY A 549 10.69 20.83 11.83
CA GLY A 549 10.21 19.71 11.03
C GLY A 549 10.73 18.33 11.43
N PHE A 550 11.66 18.21 12.36
CA PHE A 550 12.09 16.93 12.93
C PHE A 550 11.11 16.52 14.05
N PRO A 551 10.50 15.32 14.01
CA PRO A 551 9.50 14.93 15.00
C PRO A 551 10.15 14.64 16.37
N THR A 552 9.47 15.05 17.44
CA THR A 552 9.87 14.63 18.80
C THR A 552 9.59 13.15 19.01
N LYS A 553 10.28 12.51 19.95
CA LYS A 553 10.06 11.09 20.27
C LYS A 553 8.60 10.77 20.61
N LYS A 554 7.93 11.67 21.31
CA LYS A 554 6.49 11.55 21.60
C LYS A 554 5.64 11.57 20.34
N THR A 555 5.97 12.43 19.39
CA THR A 555 5.28 12.46 18.08
C THR A 555 5.52 11.15 17.32
N VAL A 556 6.76 10.65 17.29
CA VAL A 556 7.10 9.37 16.68
C VAL A 556 6.27 8.22 17.28
N GLU A 557 6.21 8.11 18.60
CA GLU A 557 5.39 7.11 19.30
C GLU A 557 3.90 7.21 18.92
N LEU A 558 3.34 8.42 18.90
CA LEU A 558 1.92 8.64 18.55
C LEU A 558 1.60 8.24 17.11
N VAL A 559 2.44 8.64 16.16
CA VAL A 559 2.16 8.36 14.74
C VAL A 559 2.38 6.90 14.39
N TYR A 560 3.37 6.21 14.99
CA TYR A 560 3.54 4.78 14.80
C TYR A 560 2.44 3.95 15.48
N ASP A 561 1.97 4.35 16.68
CA ASP A 561 0.83 3.71 17.32
C ASP A 561 -0.44 3.82 16.46
N ASN A 562 -0.67 5.01 15.88
CA ASN A 562 -1.76 5.23 14.94
C ASN A 562 -1.57 4.44 13.63
N LEU A 563 -0.35 4.42 13.08
CA LEU A 563 -0.04 3.72 11.83
C LEU A 563 -0.29 2.21 11.95
N ASP A 564 0.18 1.58 13.02
CA ASP A 564 -0.05 0.17 13.30
C ASP A 564 -1.56 -0.13 13.45
N PHE A 565 -2.29 0.76 14.13
CA PHE A 565 -3.73 0.62 14.32
C PHE A 565 -4.51 0.73 13.00
N ILE A 566 -4.26 1.77 12.21
CA ILE A 566 -4.99 1.94 10.93
C ILE A 566 -4.65 0.84 9.92
N ARG A 567 -3.43 0.30 9.96
CA ARG A 567 -3.01 -0.88 9.19
C ARG A 567 -3.72 -2.14 9.67
N GLY A 568 -3.86 -2.33 10.97
CA GLY A 568 -4.64 -3.44 11.53
C GLY A 568 -6.10 -3.40 11.07
N VAL A 569 -6.74 -2.23 11.15
CA VAL A 569 -8.13 -2.06 10.66
C VAL A 569 -8.24 -2.37 9.16
N GLU A 570 -7.32 -1.85 8.32
CA GLU A 570 -7.35 -2.13 6.88
C GLU A 570 -7.02 -3.59 6.57
N ALA A 571 -6.13 -4.23 7.34
CA ALA A 571 -5.83 -5.66 7.21
C ALA A 571 -7.07 -6.53 7.51
N PHE A 572 -7.93 -6.13 8.44
CA PHE A 572 -9.22 -6.79 8.65
C PHE A 572 -10.11 -6.65 7.41
N LEU A 573 -10.35 -5.42 6.94
CA LEU A 573 -11.24 -5.17 5.80
C LEU A 573 -10.76 -5.83 4.51
N SER A 574 -9.46 -5.74 4.22
CA SER A 574 -8.84 -6.34 3.03
C SER A 574 -8.64 -7.84 3.15
N GLY A 575 -8.53 -8.38 4.36
CA GLY A 575 -8.28 -9.78 4.65
C GLY A 575 -9.52 -10.66 4.72
N CYS A 576 -10.75 -10.08 4.87
CA CYS A 576 -11.99 -10.84 4.95
C CYS A 576 -12.12 -11.98 3.90
N PRO A 577 -11.78 -11.77 2.62
CA PRO A 577 -11.85 -12.85 1.63
C PRO A 577 -11.02 -14.07 2.01
N GLY A 578 -9.78 -13.86 2.44
CA GLY A 578 -8.86 -14.93 2.84
C GLY A 578 -9.29 -15.62 4.12
N ALA A 579 -9.65 -14.85 5.17
CA ALA A 579 -10.12 -15.39 6.44
C ALA A 579 -11.38 -16.25 6.27
N SER A 580 -12.34 -15.82 5.43
CA SER A 580 -13.55 -16.59 5.11
C SER A 580 -13.20 -17.97 4.53
N LEU A 581 -12.22 -18.08 3.63
CA LEU A 581 -11.83 -19.38 3.08
C LEU A 581 -10.99 -20.23 4.03
N VAL A 582 -10.22 -19.61 4.93
CA VAL A 582 -9.54 -20.36 6.01
C VAL A 582 -10.59 -21.00 6.94
N ALA A 583 -11.58 -20.22 7.35
CA ALA A 583 -12.67 -20.72 8.18
C ALA A 583 -13.52 -21.79 7.46
N MET A 584 -13.82 -21.59 6.18
CA MET A 584 -14.52 -22.57 5.35
C MET A 584 -13.74 -23.89 5.28
N ARG A 585 -12.43 -23.83 5.01
CA ARG A 585 -11.56 -25.01 5.00
C ARG A 585 -11.52 -25.69 6.37
N GLN A 586 -11.47 -24.92 7.46
CA GLN A 586 -11.47 -25.50 8.81
C GLN A 586 -12.80 -26.20 9.11
N GLY A 587 -13.92 -25.58 8.79
CA GLY A 587 -15.24 -26.19 8.93
C GLY A 587 -15.37 -27.50 8.12
N PHE A 588 -14.82 -27.54 6.91
CA PHE A 588 -14.72 -28.76 6.13
C PHE A 588 -13.86 -29.82 6.80
N ARG A 589 -12.71 -29.47 7.39
CA ARG A 589 -11.83 -30.38 8.12
C ARG A 589 -12.52 -30.96 9.37
N ASP A 590 -13.21 -30.14 10.13
CA ASP A 590 -13.96 -30.55 11.33
C ASP A 590 -15.07 -31.54 10.98
N PHE A 591 -15.65 -31.40 9.82
CA PHE A 591 -16.62 -32.31 9.24
C PHE A 591 -15.96 -33.56 8.61
N GLY A 592 -14.62 -33.56 8.48
CA GLY A 592 -13.80 -34.65 7.97
C GLY A 592 -13.53 -34.65 6.46
N ILE A 593 -13.63 -33.48 5.81
CA ILE A 593 -13.11 -33.23 4.46
C ILE A 593 -11.64 -32.83 4.61
N THR A 594 -10.76 -33.81 4.67
CA THR A 594 -9.34 -33.60 5.03
C THR A 594 -8.35 -33.82 3.88
N ARG A 595 -8.83 -34.27 2.71
CA ARG A 595 -8.03 -34.54 1.52
C ARG A 595 -8.84 -34.40 0.24
N ASN A 596 -8.15 -34.29 -0.90
CA ASN A 596 -8.77 -34.38 -2.20
C ASN A 596 -9.60 -35.67 -2.36
N GLY A 597 -10.70 -35.60 -3.09
CA GLY A 597 -11.59 -36.73 -3.33
C GLY A 597 -12.56 -37.07 -2.17
N VAL A 598 -12.58 -36.26 -1.09
CA VAL A 598 -13.65 -36.29 -0.07
C VAL A 598 -14.50 -35.05 -0.23
N VAL A 599 -15.81 -35.21 -0.35
CA VAL A 599 -16.73 -34.13 -0.71
C VAL A 599 -17.90 -34.08 0.29
N ALA A 600 -18.22 -32.91 0.80
CA ALA A 600 -19.42 -32.67 1.58
C ALA A 600 -20.63 -32.52 0.63
N ILE A 601 -21.77 -33.08 0.99
CA ILE A 601 -23.02 -32.95 0.23
C ILE A 601 -24.19 -32.77 1.19
N THR A 602 -25.07 -31.80 0.95
CA THR A 602 -26.34 -31.69 1.66
C THR A 602 -27.37 -32.58 0.97
N GLU A 603 -27.51 -33.84 1.41
CA GLU A 603 -28.41 -34.81 0.78
C GLU A 603 -29.89 -34.42 0.96
N GLU A 604 -30.19 -33.71 2.02
CA GLU A 604 -31.44 -32.96 2.21
C GLU A 604 -31.12 -31.49 1.82
N LEU A 605 -31.70 -30.51 2.43
CA LEU A 605 -31.31 -29.11 2.16
C LEU A 605 -30.50 -28.55 3.33
N MET A 606 -29.75 -27.50 3.06
CA MET A 606 -29.06 -26.72 4.09
C MET A 606 -30.13 -26.20 5.09
N ASN A 607 -29.79 -26.22 6.33
CA ASN A 607 -30.61 -25.67 7.41
C ASN A 607 -29.76 -24.79 8.34
N SER A 608 -30.38 -24.14 9.31
CA SER A 608 -29.75 -23.18 10.20
C SER A 608 -28.79 -23.77 11.24
N LYS A 609 -28.63 -25.09 11.32
CA LYS A 609 -27.66 -25.70 12.23
C LYS A 609 -26.23 -25.55 11.81
N ALA A 610 -25.99 -25.56 10.51
CA ALA A 610 -24.66 -25.29 9.96
C ALA A 610 -24.46 -23.78 9.80
N LEU A 611 -23.37 -23.25 10.35
CA LEU A 611 -23.01 -21.83 10.27
C LEU A 611 -22.26 -21.54 8.98
N TYR A 612 -22.99 -21.10 7.96
CA TYR A 612 -22.51 -20.63 6.67
C TYR A 612 -22.90 -19.17 6.47
N LEU A 613 -22.07 -18.43 5.70
CA LEU A 613 -22.41 -17.08 5.26
C LEU A 613 -23.50 -17.13 4.19
N THR A 614 -24.66 -16.57 4.46
CA THR A 614 -25.80 -16.41 3.54
C THR A 614 -26.15 -17.64 2.68
N PRO A 615 -26.31 -18.84 3.27
CA PRO A 615 -26.69 -20.03 2.50
C PRO A 615 -28.14 -19.96 2.04
N ASN A 616 -28.48 -20.72 0.99
CA ASN A 616 -29.85 -20.88 0.57
C ASN A 616 -30.42 -22.29 0.95
N THR A 617 -31.73 -22.41 0.91
CA THR A 617 -32.47 -23.63 1.19
C THR A 617 -33.14 -24.25 -0.06
N GLU A 618 -32.82 -23.77 -1.26
CA GLU A 618 -33.48 -24.08 -2.52
C GLU A 618 -32.59 -24.91 -3.47
N SER A 619 -31.41 -25.27 -3.05
CA SER A 619 -30.49 -26.07 -3.86
C SER A 619 -29.62 -27.00 -3.00
N ILE A 620 -29.18 -28.09 -3.59
CA ILE A 620 -28.20 -29.00 -2.98
C ILE A 620 -26.83 -28.35 -3.03
N TYR A 621 -26.18 -28.24 -1.88
CA TYR A 621 -24.77 -27.84 -1.81
C TYR A 621 -23.86 -29.06 -1.83
N CYS A 622 -22.83 -28.99 -2.65
CA CYS A 622 -21.79 -30.00 -2.76
C CYS A 622 -20.44 -29.28 -2.80
N GLY A 623 -19.52 -29.55 -1.87
CA GLY A 623 -18.30 -28.78 -1.74
C GLY A 623 -17.11 -29.56 -1.19
N THR A 624 -15.93 -29.13 -1.54
CA THR A 624 -14.66 -29.68 -1.05
C THR A 624 -13.54 -28.63 -1.09
N TRP A 625 -12.52 -28.88 -0.32
CA TRP A 625 -11.24 -28.19 -0.48
C TRP A 625 -10.38 -28.92 -1.50
N LEU A 626 -10.02 -28.24 -2.60
CA LEU A 626 -9.14 -28.78 -3.64
C LEU A 626 -7.72 -28.27 -3.37
N ASP A 627 -6.83 -29.15 -3.00
CA ASP A 627 -5.40 -28.88 -2.76
C ASP A 627 -4.57 -29.31 -3.97
N LEU A 628 -3.83 -28.36 -4.54
CA LEU A 628 -2.99 -28.54 -5.71
C LEU A 628 -1.48 -28.68 -5.38
N LYS A 629 -1.10 -28.74 -4.11
CA LYS A 629 0.31 -28.82 -3.69
C LYS A 629 1.04 -30.03 -4.25
N ASP A 630 0.33 -31.15 -4.38
CA ASP A 630 0.91 -32.40 -4.88
C ASP A 630 0.85 -32.52 -6.42
N GLY A 631 0.37 -31.50 -7.11
CA GLY A 631 0.30 -31.43 -8.57
C GLY A 631 -1.11 -31.22 -9.12
N PRO A 632 -1.25 -31.30 -10.46
CA PRO A 632 -2.51 -31.08 -11.16
C PRO A 632 -3.60 -32.07 -10.76
N MET A 633 -4.83 -31.55 -10.58
CA MET A 633 -6.01 -32.34 -10.24
C MET A 633 -7.04 -32.32 -11.37
N VAL A 634 -7.57 -33.47 -11.66
CA VAL A 634 -8.73 -33.66 -12.55
C VAL A 634 -10.00 -33.66 -11.73
N VAL A 635 -10.99 -32.91 -12.20
CA VAL A 635 -12.34 -32.85 -11.65
C VAL A 635 -13.33 -33.20 -12.75
N GLU A 636 -14.06 -34.29 -12.59
CA GLU A 636 -15.21 -34.60 -13.45
C GLU A 636 -16.45 -33.95 -12.85
N SER A 637 -16.97 -32.93 -13.55
CA SER A 637 -18.12 -32.13 -13.10
C SER A 637 -19.43 -32.71 -13.59
N PRO A 638 -20.48 -32.72 -12.76
CA PRO A 638 -21.79 -33.23 -13.10
C PRO A 638 -22.54 -32.33 -14.09
N PRO A 639 -23.47 -32.89 -14.88
CA PRO A 639 -24.33 -32.08 -15.73
C PRO A 639 -25.36 -31.29 -14.90
N ASN A 640 -25.88 -30.21 -15.49
CA ASN A 640 -27.00 -29.43 -14.99
C ASN A 640 -26.78 -28.88 -13.56
N THR A 641 -25.59 -28.39 -13.28
CA THR A 641 -25.21 -27.76 -12.00
C THR A 641 -24.66 -26.36 -12.23
N LEU A 642 -24.59 -25.59 -11.15
CA LEU A 642 -23.77 -24.38 -11.07
C LEU A 642 -22.55 -24.72 -10.20
N GLY A 643 -21.38 -24.83 -10.79
CA GLY A 643 -20.13 -25.12 -10.10
C GLY A 643 -19.15 -23.96 -10.23
N MET A 644 -18.26 -23.83 -9.26
CA MET A 644 -17.23 -22.82 -9.30
C MET A 644 -15.98 -23.25 -8.53
N LEU A 645 -14.84 -22.74 -8.94
CA LEU A 645 -13.58 -22.80 -8.20
C LEU A 645 -13.16 -21.37 -7.82
N ASN A 646 -12.98 -21.14 -6.53
CA ASN A 646 -12.38 -19.92 -6.02
C ASN A 646 -11.01 -20.25 -5.41
N ASP A 647 -10.01 -19.38 -5.63
CA ASP A 647 -8.69 -19.53 -5.03
C ASP A 647 -8.70 -19.19 -3.53
N PHE A 648 -7.57 -19.39 -2.85
CA PHE A 648 -7.51 -19.21 -1.39
C PHE A 648 -7.66 -17.72 -0.93
N PHE A 649 -7.71 -16.78 -1.85
CA PHE A 649 -8.06 -15.38 -1.54
C PHE A 649 -9.45 -14.99 -2.06
N PHE A 650 -10.31 -16.01 -2.25
CA PHE A 650 -11.70 -15.86 -2.66
C PHE A 650 -11.88 -15.25 -4.07
N ARG A 651 -10.85 -15.33 -4.94
CA ARG A 651 -10.96 -14.84 -6.30
C ARG A 651 -11.48 -15.94 -7.22
N TYR A 652 -12.23 -15.56 -8.21
CA TYR A 652 -12.71 -16.47 -9.24
C TYR A 652 -11.56 -17.11 -10.02
N VAL A 653 -11.62 -18.42 -10.20
CA VAL A 653 -10.72 -19.20 -11.08
C VAL A 653 -11.48 -19.82 -12.24
N ALA A 654 -12.59 -20.50 -11.98
CA ALA A 654 -13.36 -21.17 -13.02
C ALA A 654 -14.84 -21.37 -12.64
N ASP A 655 -15.72 -21.31 -13.65
CA ASP A 655 -17.06 -21.86 -13.56
C ASP A 655 -17.10 -23.28 -14.12
N LEU A 656 -17.94 -24.13 -13.52
CA LEU A 656 -18.26 -25.49 -13.97
C LEU A 656 -19.79 -25.61 -14.15
N GLY A 657 -20.22 -26.49 -15.03
CA GLY A 657 -21.66 -26.71 -15.27
C GLY A 657 -22.30 -25.62 -16.12
N ASN A 658 -23.51 -25.15 -15.79
CA ASN A 658 -24.32 -24.29 -16.67
C ASN A 658 -23.64 -22.95 -17.04
N ALA A 659 -22.87 -22.39 -16.16
CA ALA A 659 -22.09 -21.18 -16.40
C ALA A 659 -20.67 -21.46 -16.94
N GLY A 660 -20.22 -22.69 -16.87
CA GLY A 660 -18.90 -23.13 -17.30
C GLY A 660 -18.79 -23.44 -18.79
N PRO A 661 -17.59 -23.76 -19.28
CA PRO A 661 -17.33 -24.09 -20.66
C PRO A 661 -18.03 -25.38 -21.16
N ASP A 662 -18.38 -26.29 -20.25
CA ASP A 662 -19.17 -27.49 -20.53
C ASP A 662 -20.65 -27.19 -20.79
N ARG A 663 -21.11 -25.99 -20.50
CA ARG A 663 -22.49 -25.52 -20.73
C ARG A 663 -23.55 -26.48 -20.16
N GLY A 664 -23.30 -26.94 -18.94
CA GLY A 664 -24.20 -27.86 -18.23
C GLY A 664 -24.28 -29.27 -18.75
N LYS A 665 -23.37 -29.69 -19.64
CA LYS A 665 -23.29 -31.06 -20.12
C LYS A 665 -22.50 -31.98 -19.21
N GLY A 666 -21.78 -31.42 -18.26
CA GLY A 666 -20.74 -32.08 -17.52
C GLY A 666 -19.44 -32.18 -18.31
N GLY A 667 -18.32 -32.30 -17.66
CA GLY A 667 -17.02 -32.33 -18.35
C GLY A 667 -15.86 -32.64 -17.43
N LYS A 668 -14.69 -32.78 -18.04
CA LYS A 668 -13.42 -32.99 -17.34
C LYS A 668 -12.67 -31.68 -17.26
N TYR A 669 -12.42 -31.23 -16.08
CA TYR A 669 -11.65 -30.02 -15.76
C TYR A 669 -10.28 -30.41 -15.24
N LEU A 670 -9.25 -29.71 -15.68
CA LEU A 670 -7.89 -29.86 -15.17
C LEU A 670 -7.46 -28.58 -14.50
N PHE A 671 -7.22 -28.68 -13.20
CA PHE A 671 -6.73 -27.55 -12.38
C PHE A 671 -5.24 -27.71 -12.14
N LEU A 672 -4.47 -26.70 -12.54
CA LEU A 672 -3.03 -26.65 -12.45
C LEU A 672 -2.60 -25.80 -11.25
N PRO A 673 -1.59 -26.21 -10.47
CA PRO A 673 -0.99 -25.39 -9.44
C PRO A 673 -0.25 -24.17 -10.01
N PRO A 674 0.05 -23.14 -9.20
CA PRO A 674 0.65 -21.89 -9.66
C PRO A 674 2.02 -22.04 -10.32
N ASP A 675 2.80 -23.04 -9.94
CA ASP A 675 4.16 -23.33 -10.41
C ASP A 675 4.25 -24.45 -11.46
N TYR A 676 3.10 -24.93 -11.99
CA TYR A 676 3.10 -26.02 -12.97
C TYR A 676 3.65 -25.58 -14.34
N GLU A 677 4.68 -26.31 -14.78
CA GLU A 677 5.35 -26.14 -16.09
C GLU A 677 5.31 -27.41 -16.94
N GLY A 678 4.61 -28.47 -16.48
CA GLY A 678 4.51 -29.73 -17.17
C GLY A 678 3.57 -29.73 -18.37
N ASP A 679 3.50 -30.86 -19.07
CA ASP A 679 2.64 -31.07 -20.22
C ASP A 679 1.15 -31.04 -19.87
N VAL A 680 0.36 -30.38 -20.67
CA VAL A 680 -1.09 -30.29 -20.52
C VAL A 680 -1.75 -31.17 -21.59
N PRO A 681 -2.36 -32.31 -21.21
CA PRO A 681 -2.98 -33.23 -22.19
C PRO A 681 -4.28 -32.66 -22.78
N GLU A 682 -4.63 -33.07 -23.95
CA GLU A 682 -5.90 -32.72 -24.59
C GLU A 682 -7.11 -33.37 -23.90
N GLY A 683 -8.30 -32.81 -24.08
CA GLY A 683 -9.57 -33.36 -23.59
C GLY A 683 -10.06 -32.84 -22.27
N TYR A 684 -9.42 -31.79 -21.75
CA TYR A 684 -9.81 -31.13 -20.52
C TYR A 684 -10.13 -29.65 -20.74
N PHE A 685 -11.00 -29.08 -19.89
CA PHE A 685 -11.09 -27.66 -19.68
C PHE A 685 -10.00 -27.29 -18.65
N VAL A 686 -8.99 -26.54 -19.09
CA VAL A 686 -7.77 -26.30 -18.31
C VAL A 686 -7.80 -24.91 -17.66
N PHE A 687 -7.53 -24.88 -16.36
CA PHE A 687 -7.41 -23.65 -15.58
C PHE A 687 -6.19 -23.73 -14.66
N LYS A 688 -5.43 -22.65 -14.58
CA LYS A 688 -4.32 -22.51 -13.64
C LYS A 688 -4.76 -21.65 -12.46
N SER A 689 -4.71 -22.20 -11.25
CA SER A 689 -4.97 -21.42 -10.05
C SER A 689 -3.74 -20.62 -9.63
N PRO A 690 -3.88 -19.38 -9.13
CA PRO A 690 -2.78 -18.63 -8.52
C PRO A 690 -2.38 -19.16 -7.15
N THR A 691 -3.20 -20.01 -6.50
CA THR A 691 -2.96 -20.60 -5.17
C THR A 691 -3.04 -22.12 -5.21
N TYR A 692 -2.38 -22.78 -4.25
CA TYR A 692 -2.48 -24.23 -4.09
C TYR A 692 -3.84 -24.65 -3.52
N GLY A 693 -4.32 -23.93 -2.49
CA GLY A 693 -5.61 -24.18 -1.86
C GLY A 693 -6.75 -23.52 -2.63
N ASN A 694 -7.86 -24.23 -2.82
CA ASN A 694 -9.02 -23.74 -3.56
C ASN A 694 -10.32 -24.25 -2.95
N LEU A 695 -11.37 -23.42 -2.95
CA LEU A 695 -12.74 -23.84 -2.68
C LEU A 695 -13.38 -24.32 -3.99
N LEU A 696 -13.71 -25.59 -4.06
CA LEU A 696 -14.48 -26.18 -5.16
C LEU A 696 -15.90 -26.46 -4.70
N PHE A 697 -16.87 -25.90 -5.39
CA PHE A 697 -18.24 -25.89 -4.94
C PHE A 697 -19.24 -26.07 -6.07
N TRP A 698 -20.33 -26.84 -5.85
CA TRP A 698 -21.44 -27.00 -6.77
C TRP A 698 -22.77 -26.76 -6.09
N ARG A 699 -23.73 -26.30 -6.86
CA ARG A 699 -25.13 -26.19 -6.51
C ARG A 699 -25.95 -27.04 -7.48
N GLY A 700 -26.67 -28.01 -6.95
CA GLY A 700 -27.58 -28.87 -7.74
C GLY A 700 -29.04 -28.44 -7.54
N PHE A 701 -29.83 -28.48 -8.62
CA PHE A 701 -31.22 -28.05 -8.61
C PHE A 701 -32.13 -29.20 -8.16
N LEU A 702 -33.22 -28.86 -7.50
CA LEU A 702 -34.26 -29.83 -7.10
C LEU A 702 -35.02 -30.29 -8.34
N VAL A 703 -35.43 -31.56 -8.37
CA VAL A 703 -36.31 -32.11 -9.40
C VAL A 703 -37.72 -32.22 -8.86
N ASN A 704 -38.62 -31.36 -9.30
CA ASN A 704 -39.98 -31.24 -8.78
C ASN A 704 -40.02 -31.04 -7.24
N GLY A 705 -39.06 -30.31 -6.70
CA GLY A 705 -38.92 -30.08 -5.25
C GLY A 705 -38.27 -31.23 -4.47
N ASP A 706 -37.86 -32.34 -5.12
CA ASP A 706 -37.13 -33.45 -4.52
C ASP A 706 -35.63 -33.33 -4.70
N PRO A 707 -34.80 -33.36 -3.63
CA PRO A 707 -33.34 -33.35 -3.73
C PRO A 707 -32.75 -34.66 -4.23
N LYS A 708 -33.35 -35.81 -3.98
CA LYS A 708 -32.78 -37.15 -4.18
C LYS A 708 -32.27 -37.43 -5.59
N PRO A 709 -33.01 -37.11 -6.68
CA PRO A 709 -32.50 -37.37 -8.03
C PRO A 709 -31.20 -36.62 -8.32
N THR A 710 -31.08 -35.40 -7.83
CA THR A 710 -29.88 -34.58 -7.99
C THR A 710 -28.73 -35.14 -7.15
N VAL A 711 -28.95 -35.51 -5.91
CA VAL A 711 -27.95 -36.15 -5.02
C VAL A 711 -27.37 -37.40 -5.68
N GLU A 712 -28.23 -38.28 -6.27
CA GLU A 712 -27.79 -39.48 -6.97
C GLU A 712 -26.88 -39.15 -8.19
N VAL A 713 -27.23 -38.11 -8.96
CA VAL A 713 -26.40 -37.65 -10.09
C VAL A 713 -25.06 -37.12 -9.60
N LEU A 714 -25.02 -36.25 -8.58
CA LEU A 714 -23.80 -35.70 -7.99
C LEU A 714 -22.87 -36.80 -7.50
N GLN A 715 -23.37 -37.73 -6.70
CA GLN A 715 -22.60 -38.86 -6.14
C GLN A 715 -22.08 -39.81 -7.22
N LYS A 716 -22.82 -39.99 -8.29
CA LYS A 716 -22.45 -40.85 -9.41
C LYS A 716 -21.40 -40.23 -10.32
N THR A 717 -21.45 -38.91 -10.55
CA THR A 717 -20.68 -38.23 -11.61
C THR A 717 -19.44 -37.47 -11.10
N ILE A 718 -19.44 -36.89 -9.90
CA ILE A 718 -18.28 -36.18 -9.39
C ILE A 718 -17.13 -37.15 -9.14
N ARG A 719 -15.99 -36.89 -9.79
CA ARG A 719 -14.72 -37.58 -9.56
C ARG A 719 -13.61 -36.55 -9.40
N ILE A 720 -12.75 -36.74 -8.42
CA ILE A 720 -11.61 -35.88 -8.14
C ILE A 720 -10.39 -36.76 -7.93
N TYR A 721 -9.39 -36.62 -8.81
CA TYR A 721 -8.18 -37.45 -8.78
C TYR A 721 -6.99 -36.69 -9.38
N PRO A 722 -5.73 -37.07 -8.98
CA PRO A 722 -4.52 -36.51 -9.59
C PRO A 722 -4.41 -36.84 -11.08
N LEU A 723 -3.89 -35.89 -11.88
CA LEU A 723 -3.65 -36.12 -13.32
C LEU A 723 -2.72 -37.33 -13.57
N SER A 724 -1.81 -37.61 -12.66
CA SER A 724 -0.87 -38.74 -12.74
C SER A 724 -1.52 -40.11 -12.55
N GLN A 725 -2.78 -40.19 -12.11
CA GLN A 725 -3.50 -41.44 -11.88
C GLN A 725 -4.65 -41.55 -12.87
N PRO A 726 -4.84 -42.73 -13.52
CA PRO A 726 -5.96 -42.93 -14.42
C PRO A 726 -7.29 -42.90 -13.67
N SER A 727 -8.38 -42.56 -14.41
CA SER A 727 -9.75 -42.37 -13.89
C SER A 727 -10.38 -43.57 -13.14
N GLU A 728 -9.75 -44.71 -13.17
CA GLU A 728 -10.16 -45.93 -12.43
C GLU A 728 -9.65 -45.97 -10.99
N GLY A 729 -8.93 -44.89 -10.54
CA GLY A 729 -8.44 -44.75 -9.18
C GLY A 729 -9.51 -44.55 -8.08
N GLU A 730 -9.13 -44.13 -6.91
CA GLU A 730 -9.97 -43.96 -5.73
C GLU A 730 -11.35 -43.34 -6.05
N LYS A 731 -12.42 -43.95 -5.56
CA LYS A 731 -13.77 -43.38 -5.67
C LYS A 731 -13.86 -42.12 -4.82
N THR A 732 -14.51 -41.07 -5.35
CA THR A 732 -14.89 -39.91 -4.55
C THR A 732 -15.76 -40.36 -3.37
N ILE A 733 -15.42 -39.93 -2.16
CA ILE A 733 -16.13 -40.21 -0.93
C ILE A 733 -17.04 -39.04 -0.62
N PHE A 734 -18.32 -39.34 -0.44
CA PHE A 734 -19.29 -38.30 -0.05
C PHE A 734 -19.61 -38.40 1.42
N LYS A 735 -19.69 -37.22 2.08
CA LYS A 735 -20.13 -37.09 3.45
C LYS A 735 -21.39 -36.24 3.49
N ASN A 736 -22.47 -36.78 4.03
CA ASN A 736 -23.72 -36.04 4.20
C ASN A 736 -23.56 -35.00 5.30
N SER A 737 -23.69 -33.71 4.95
CA SER A 737 -23.63 -32.57 5.86
C SER A 737 -24.99 -32.02 6.28
N SER A 738 -26.07 -32.62 5.82
CA SER A 738 -27.44 -32.20 6.20
C SER A 738 -27.67 -32.29 7.72
N GLY A 739 -28.03 -31.16 8.32
CA GLY A 739 -28.35 -31.10 9.74
C GLY A 739 -27.17 -31.25 10.70
N VAL A 740 -25.91 -31.24 10.18
CA VAL A 740 -24.71 -31.33 10.99
C VAL A 740 -24.26 -29.95 11.43
N GLU A 741 -23.98 -29.79 12.71
CA GLU A 741 -23.49 -28.55 13.31
C GLU A 741 -22.00 -28.39 13.01
N HIS A 742 -21.60 -27.31 12.31
CA HIS A 742 -20.23 -26.92 12.05
C HIS A 742 -20.16 -25.43 11.67
N ASN A 743 -18.99 -24.82 11.86
CA ASN A 743 -18.75 -23.41 11.59
C ASN A 743 -17.83 -23.21 10.39
N THR A 744 -18.22 -22.38 9.44
CA THR A 744 -17.43 -21.97 8.29
C THR A 744 -17.22 -20.43 8.23
N ILE A 745 -17.55 -19.72 9.31
CA ILE A 745 -17.50 -18.27 9.41
C ILE A 745 -16.20 -17.87 10.11
N HIS A 746 -15.49 -16.90 9.54
CA HIS A 746 -14.24 -16.38 10.11
C HIS A 746 -14.44 -15.70 11.46
N SER A 747 -13.36 -15.60 12.22
CA SER A 747 -13.35 -14.93 13.52
C SER A 747 -13.52 -13.40 13.38
N ASN A 748 -14.18 -12.78 14.37
CA ASN A 748 -14.32 -11.32 14.50
C ASN A 748 -13.46 -10.77 15.66
N ASP A 749 -12.53 -11.57 16.16
CA ASP A 749 -11.58 -11.23 17.21
C ASP A 749 -10.13 -11.39 16.72
N PHE A 750 -9.16 -11.40 17.61
CA PHE A 750 -7.74 -11.49 17.24
C PHE A 750 -7.38 -12.73 16.38
N HIS A 751 -8.14 -13.83 16.49
CA HIS A 751 -7.93 -15.04 15.68
C HIS A 751 -8.06 -14.79 14.20
N PHE A 752 -8.78 -13.74 13.78
CA PHE A 752 -8.84 -13.31 12.39
C PHE A 752 -7.45 -13.15 11.75
N TYR A 753 -6.52 -12.52 12.47
CA TYR A 753 -5.15 -12.34 11.96
C TYR A 753 -4.37 -13.65 11.91
N GLU A 754 -4.67 -14.59 12.78
CA GLU A 754 -4.09 -15.94 12.76
C GLU A 754 -4.64 -16.76 11.58
N GLU A 755 -5.91 -16.59 11.23
CA GLU A 755 -6.52 -17.15 10.01
C GLU A 755 -5.82 -16.60 8.76
N ILE A 756 -5.67 -15.28 8.63
CA ILE A 756 -4.94 -14.67 7.50
C ILE A 756 -3.48 -15.14 7.46
N ASN A 757 -2.81 -15.20 8.60
CA ASN A 757 -1.44 -15.71 8.67
C ASN A 757 -1.36 -17.14 8.13
N THR A 758 -2.32 -18.01 8.44
CA THR A 758 -2.38 -19.38 7.92
C THR A 758 -2.34 -19.40 6.40
N MET A 759 -3.17 -18.60 5.74
CA MET A 759 -3.20 -18.48 4.29
C MET A 759 -1.85 -17.95 3.73
N ILE A 760 -1.30 -16.89 4.29
CA ILE A 760 -0.03 -16.30 3.84
C ILE A 760 1.13 -17.28 3.98
N GLN A 761 1.16 -18.11 5.05
CA GLN A 761 2.21 -19.10 5.21
C GLN A 761 2.11 -20.25 4.21
N GLU A 762 0.92 -20.60 3.77
CA GLU A 762 0.71 -21.75 2.89
C GLU A 762 0.84 -21.42 1.40
N GLU A 763 0.47 -20.22 0.96
CA GLU A 763 0.34 -19.86 -0.44
C GLU A 763 1.53 -19.03 -0.97
N PRO A 764 1.82 -19.02 -2.29
CA PRO A 764 2.84 -18.16 -2.85
C PRO A 764 2.53 -16.68 -2.62
N SER A 765 3.54 -15.90 -2.18
CA SER A 765 3.34 -14.46 -1.95
C SER A 765 2.96 -13.70 -3.21
N GLU A 766 3.48 -14.16 -4.35
CA GLU A 766 3.22 -13.60 -5.69
C GLU A 766 1.77 -13.81 -6.15
N ALA A 767 1.03 -14.70 -5.47
CA ALA A 767 -0.39 -14.91 -5.74
C ALA A 767 -1.26 -13.72 -5.34
N PHE A 768 -0.77 -12.84 -4.46
CA PHE A 768 -1.54 -11.75 -3.89
C PHE A 768 -1.08 -10.39 -4.41
N ASN A 769 -1.94 -9.37 -4.25
CA ASN A 769 -1.54 -7.99 -4.54
C ASN A 769 -0.41 -7.57 -3.58
N PRO A 770 0.71 -7.03 -4.09
CA PRO A 770 1.86 -6.66 -3.26
C PRO A 770 1.56 -5.64 -2.16
N GLU A 771 0.63 -4.72 -2.38
CA GLU A 771 0.22 -3.72 -1.38
C GLU A 771 -0.51 -4.40 -0.21
N ILE A 772 -1.37 -5.41 -0.49
CA ILE A 772 -2.05 -6.19 0.56
C ILE A 772 -1.03 -7.02 1.35
N VAL A 773 -0.11 -7.71 0.66
CA VAL A 773 0.96 -8.47 1.36
C VAL A 773 1.84 -7.53 2.19
N GLY A 774 2.15 -6.34 1.66
CA GLY A 774 2.90 -5.30 2.37
C GLY A 774 2.18 -4.80 3.63
N LEU A 775 0.87 -4.58 3.52
CA LEU A 775 0.01 -4.22 4.64
C LEU A 775 0.03 -5.28 5.75
N LEU A 776 -0.12 -6.56 5.38
CA LEU A 776 -0.06 -7.68 6.32
C LEU A 776 1.35 -7.83 6.94
N SER A 777 2.39 -7.65 6.13
CA SER A 777 3.78 -7.69 6.61
C SER A 777 4.07 -6.59 7.63
N ALA A 778 3.49 -5.40 7.44
CA ALA A 778 3.66 -4.26 8.35
C ALA A 778 3.04 -4.47 9.74
N ILE A 779 2.08 -5.39 9.88
CA ILE A 779 1.51 -5.79 11.18
C ILE A 779 2.10 -7.11 11.71
N GLY A 780 3.16 -7.62 11.06
CA GLY A 780 3.91 -8.81 11.48
C GLY A 780 3.48 -10.12 10.85
N ILE A 781 2.55 -10.14 9.89
CA ILE A 781 2.19 -11.34 9.11
C ILE A 781 3.11 -11.44 7.91
N VAL A 782 4.24 -12.11 8.07
CA VAL A 782 5.32 -12.23 7.08
C VAL A 782 5.51 -13.67 6.65
N LYS A 783 5.53 -13.94 5.35
CA LYS A 783 5.80 -15.28 4.80
C LYS A 783 7.10 -15.86 5.33
N GLY A 784 7.04 -17.08 5.85
CA GLY A 784 8.19 -17.80 6.40
C GLY A 784 8.61 -17.38 7.82
N LYS A 785 7.87 -16.45 8.46
CA LYS A 785 8.10 -16.06 9.86
C LYS A 785 6.88 -16.41 10.72
N PRO A 786 7.07 -16.79 12.00
CA PRO A 786 5.96 -16.96 12.93
C PRO A 786 5.25 -15.62 13.16
N PHE A 787 3.91 -15.61 13.15
CA PHE A 787 3.12 -14.46 13.60
C PHE A 787 3.11 -14.42 15.13
N ALA A 788 3.95 -13.59 15.70
CA ALA A 788 4.14 -13.46 17.15
C ALA A 788 4.28 -11.97 17.54
N PRO A 789 3.18 -11.17 17.43
CA PRO A 789 3.23 -9.75 17.77
C PRO A 789 3.56 -9.58 19.26
N ASP A 790 4.37 -8.59 19.58
CA ASP A 790 4.67 -8.21 20.97
C ASP A 790 3.39 -7.72 21.70
N ALA A 791 3.50 -7.47 23.01
CA ALA A 791 2.36 -7.08 23.82
C ALA A 791 1.71 -5.76 23.36
N ARG A 792 2.51 -4.80 22.86
CA ARG A 792 2.03 -3.54 22.31
C ARG A 792 1.23 -3.79 21.03
N MET A 793 1.84 -4.45 20.06
CA MET A 793 1.21 -4.75 18.76
C MET A 793 -0.05 -5.63 18.95
N LYS A 794 0.01 -6.64 19.83
CA LYS A 794 -1.16 -7.47 20.12
C LYS A 794 -2.34 -6.65 20.66
N LYS A 795 -2.09 -5.71 21.57
CA LYS A 795 -3.12 -4.80 22.08
C LYS A 795 -3.71 -3.92 20.98
N ILE A 796 -2.87 -3.41 20.09
CA ILE A 796 -3.30 -2.60 18.94
C ILE A 796 -4.18 -3.44 18.00
N LEU A 797 -3.76 -4.66 17.70
CA LEU A 797 -4.51 -5.54 16.79
C LEU A 797 -5.85 -6.01 17.38
N VAL A 798 -5.93 -6.23 18.69
CA VAL A 798 -7.23 -6.51 19.38
C VAL A 798 -8.18 -5.33 19.24
N ASP A 799 -7.71 -4.10 19.40
CA ASP A 799 -8.51 -2.89 19.19
C ASP A 799 -8.85 -2.70 17.69
N ALA A 800 -7.89 -2.96 16.81
CA ALA A 800 -8.05 -2.81 15.37
C ALA A 800 -9.08 -3.81 14.77
N VAL A 801 -9.11 -5.05 15.22
CA VAL A 801 -10.11 -6.03 14.76
C VAL A 801 -11.52 -5.64 15.20
N ALA A 802 -11.68 -5.10 16.42
CA ALA A 802 -12.97 -4.63 16.89
C ALA A 802 -13.52 -3.47 16.04
N VAL A 803 -12.66 -2.48 15.73
CA VAL A 803 -13.03 -1.36 14.85
C VAL A 803 -13.19 -1.84 13.39
N GLY A 804 -12.36 -2.77 12.92
CA GLY A 804 -12.48 -3.37 11.60
C GLY A 804 -13.80 -4.11 11.39
N ASN A 805 -14.19 -4.95 12.35
CA ASN A 805 -15.48 -5.63 12.34
C ASN A 805 -16.67 -4.66 12.37
N ALA A 806 -16.61 -3.65 13.24
CA ALA A 806 -17.63 -2.60 13.30
C ALA A 806 -17.75 -1.85 11.96
N THR A 807 -16.61 -1.54 11.34
CA THR A 807 -16.55 -0.87 10.02
C THR A 807 -17.13 -1.76 8.93
N ALA A 808 -16.77 -3.06 8.88
CA ALA A 808 -17.30 -4.00 7.90
C ALA A 808 -18.82 -4.15 8.04
N ARG A 809 -19.34 -4.18 9.27
CA ARG A 809 -20.78 -4.19 9.55
C ARG A 809 -21.46 -2.90 9.12
N ALA A 810 -20.87 -1.74 9.40
CA ALA A 810 -21.40 -0.46 8.93
C ALA A 810 -21.45 -0.40 7.39
N ILE A 811 -20.41 -0.82 6.69
CA ILE A 811 -20.35 -0.91 5.22
C ILE A 811 -21.42 -1.87 4.68
N THR A 812 -21.64 -3.00 5.36
CA THR A 812 -22.58 -4.05 4.92
C THR A 812 -24.03 -3.70 5.21
N PHE A 813 -24.34 -3.09 6.36
CA PHE A 813 -25.69 -2.86 6.83
C PHE A 813 -26.20 -1.43 6.66
N HIS A 814 -25.29 -0.44 6.52
CA HIS A 814 -25.57 1.00 6.34
C HIS A 814 -24.96 1.56 5.05
N GLN A 815 -25.50 1.15 3.90
CA GLN A 815 -24.97 1.54 2.58
C GLN A 815 -25.03 3.04 2.31
N GLU A 816 -25.94 3.77 2.93
CA GLU A 816 -26.10 5.23 2.80
C GLU A 816 -24.93 6.03 3.39
N GLY A 817 -24.13 5.41 4.26
CA GLY A 817 -22.96 6.04 4.88
C GLY A 817 -21.80 6.30 3.91
N ASN A 818 -21.88 5.78 2.68
CA ASN A 818 -20.81 5.84 1.69
C ASN A 818 -21.37 5.98 0.27
N GLU A 819 -20.85 6.92 -0.52
CA GLU A 819 -21.30 7.18 -1.90
C GLU A 819 -21.22 5.92 -2.78
N ILE A 820 -20.14 5.12 -2.64
CA ILE A 820 -19.92 3.91 -3.45
C ILE A 820 -20.95 2.84 -3.07
N THR A 821 -21.18 2.60 -1.78
CA THR A 821 -22.12 1.56 -1.35
C THR A 821 -23.57 1.97 -1.58
N SER A 822 -23.89 3.27 -1.56
CA SER A 822 -25.22 3.78 -1.89
C SER A 822 -25.63 3.53 -3.35
N GLU A 823 -24.68 3.39 -4.29
CA GLU A 823 -24.96 2.96 -5.66
C GLU A 823 -25.57 1.55 -5.74
N GLY A 824 -25.49 0.75 -4.67
CA GLY A 824 -26.03 -0.59 -4.59
C GLY A 824 -27.54 -0.66 -4.43
N PHE A 825 -28.23 0.42 -4.08
CA PHE A 825 -29.68 0.39 -3.96
C PHE A 825 -30.36 0.06 -5.31
N LEU A 826 -31.19 -1.00 -5.31
CA LEU A 826 -31.87 -1.49 -6.51
C LEU A 826 -32.95 -0.52 -7.01
N TYR A 827 -33.61 0.16 -6.10
CA TYR A 827 -34.73 1.07 -6.37
C TYR A 827 -34.63 2.28 -5.46
N GLU A 828 -35.03 3.44 -5.98
CA GLU A 828 -35.15 4.66 -5.17
C GLU A 828 -36.09 4.43 -3.97
N ASP A 829 -35.78 5.00 -2.84
CA ASP A 829 -36.57 4.96 -1.61
C ASP A 829 -36.88 3.54 -1.07
N THR A 830 -36.06 2.55 -1.36
CA THR A 830 -36.21 1.19 -0.80
C THR A 830 -34.98 0.77 0.02
N ALA A 831 -35.15 -0.27 0.85
CA ALA A 831 -34.07 -0.88 1.61
C ALA A 831 -33.35 -2.01 0.83
N TRP A 832 -33.80 -2.30 -0.43
CA TRP A 832 -33.21 -3.37 -1.22
C TRP A 832 -31.95 -2.90 -1.94
N PHE A 833 -30.85 -3.60 -1.76
CA PHE A 833 -29.57 -3.34 -2.40
C PHE A 833 -28.94 -4.60 -3.00
N ILE A 834 -28.00 -4.39 -3.92
CA ILE A 834 -27.19 -5.46 -4.54
C ILE A 834 -25.76 -5.42 -3.99
N PRO A 835 -25.12 -6.58 -3.79
CA PRO A 835 -23.75 -6.63 -3.29
C PRO A 835 -22.67 -6.43 -4.39
N PHE A 836 -23.06 -6.39 -5.69
CA PHE A 836 -22.13 -6.29 -6.82
C PHE A 836 -22.13 -4.90 -7.46
N ILE A 837 -21.65 -3.92 -6.72
CA ILE A 837 -21.50 -2.56 -7.21
C ILE A 837 -20.45 -2.52 -8.32
N GLY A 838 -20.74 -1.78 -9.40
CA GLY A 838 -19.85 -1.68 -10.56
C GLY A 838 -19.90 -2.87 -11.52
N GLY A 839 -20.73 -3.89 -11.27
CA GLY A 839 -20.93 -5.05 -12.15
C GLY A 839 -19.68 -5.90 -12.39
N SER A 840 -18.73 -5.88 -11.46
CA SER A 840 -17.47 -6.61 -11.54
C SER A 840 -17.30 -7.55 -10.35
N HIS A 841 -17.02 -8.82 -10.60
CA HIS A 841 -16.66 -9.79 -9.57
C HIS A 841 -15.26 -9.54 -8.96
N GLU A 842 -14.46 -8.71 -9.60
CA GLU A 842 -13.16 -8.27 -9.09
C GLU A 842 -13.26 -6.96 -8.29
N PHE A 843 -14.42 -6.31 -8.28
CA PHE A 843 -14.63 -5.01 -7.64
C PHE A 843 -13.61 -3.98 -8.13
N ILE A 844 -13.40 -3.89 -9.44
CA ILE A 844 -12.55 -2.88 -10.09
C ILE A 844 -13.39 -2.03 -11.02
N ARG A 845 -13.24 -0.71 -10.91
CA ARG A 845 -13.84 0.29 -11.80
C ARG A 845 -12.78 1.32 -12.19
N ASN A 846 -12.60 1.58 -13.48
CA ASN A 846 -11.58 2.51 -13.98
C ASN A 846 -10.17 2.24 -13.41
N GLY A 847 -9.82 0.98 -13.21
CA GLY A 847 -8.55 0.56 -12.64
C GLY A 847 -8.42 0.69 -11.11
N ALA A 848 -9.40 1.29 -10.43
CA ALA A 848 -9.43 1.44 -9.00
C ALA A 848 -10.22 0.30 -8.32
N ARG A 849 -9.71 -0.23 -7.22
CA ARG A 849 -10.43 -1.19 -6.38
C ARG A 849 -11.58 -0.48 -5.64
N LEU A 850 -12.79 -1.00 -5.75
CA LEU A 850 -13.94 -0.58 -4.97
C LEU A 850 -13.88 -1.23 -3.58
N LEU A 851 -13.10 -0.62 -2.67
CA LEU A 851 -12.74 -1.22 -1.37
C LEU A 851 -13.96 -1.57 -0.53
N ASP A 852 -14.92 -0.65 -0.43
CA ASP A 852 -16.12 -0.85 0.38
C ASP A 852 -17.09 -1.83 -0.26
N ALA A 853 -17.24 -1.80 -1.59
CA ALA A 853 -18.04 -2.79 -2.30
C ALA A 853 -17.45 -4.20 -2.16
N ARG A 854 -16.11 -4.33 -2.20
CA ARG A 854 -15.43 -5.60 -1.93
C ARG A 854 -15.69 -6.10 -0.51
N THR A 855 -15.59 -5.23 0.49
CA THR A 855 -15.90 -5.56 1.90
C THR A 855 -17.37 -5.94 2.05
N MET A 856 -18.29 -5.14 1.52
CA MET A 856 -19.74 -5.37 1.57
C MET A 856 -20.14 -6.75 1.02
N PHE A 857 -19.45 -7.18 -0.05
CA PHE A 857 -19.69 -8.51 -0.62
C PHE A 857 -19.05 -9.62 0.22
N HIS A 858 -17.73 -9.56 0.47
CA HIS A 858 -17.00 -10.70 1.06
C HIS A 858 -17.28 -10.91 2.54
N TYR A 859 -17.73 -9.90 3.26
CA TYR A 859 -18.09 -10.05 4.66
C TYR A 859 -19.26 -11.05 4.88
N PRO A 860 -20.34 -11.05 4.06
CA PRO A 860 -21.43 -12.03 4.16
C PRO A 860 -21.36 -13.18 3.11
N ALA A 861 -20.36 -13.25 2.20
CA ALA A 861 -20.40 -14.17 1.08
C ALA A 861 -19.75 -15.54 1.33
N THR A 862 -20.28 -16.58 0.66
CA THR A 862 -19.73 -17.94 0.66
C THR A 862 -18.86 -18.24 -0.56
N ALA A 863 -19.18 -17.71 -1.74
CA ALA A 863 -18.49 -17.98 -3.00
C ALA A 863 -18.72 -16.85 -4.01
N ILE A 864 -17.85 -16.71 -5.02
CA ILE A 864 -17.95 -15.70 -6.06
C ILE A 864 -17.75 -16.28 -7.46
N THR A 865 -18.53 -15.78 -8.42
CA THR A 865 -18.38 -16.07 -9.85
C THR A 865 -18.82 -14.87 -10.67
N PRO A 866 -18.27 -14.65 -11.88
CA PRO A 866 -18.73 -13.61 -12.79
C PRO A 866 -20.23 -13.67 -13.08
N ALA A 867 -20.83 -14.88 -13.12
CA ALA A 867 -22.25 -15.08 -13.35
C ALA A 867 -23.17 -14.44 -12.28
N MET A 868 -22.64 -14.14 -11.09
CA MET A 868 -23.34 -13.43 -10.03
C MET A 868 -23.30 -11.90 -10.20
N ALA A 869 -22.20 -11.39 -10.77
CA ALA A 869 -21.93 -9.95 -10.87
C ALA A 869 -22.35 -9.35 -12.23
N ILE A 870 -22.23 -10.12 -13.32
CA ILE A 870 -22.50 -9.67 -14.69
C ILE A 870 -23.95 -9.98 -15.05
N GLN A 871 -24.58 -9.10 -15.85
CA GLN A 871 -25.91 -9.33 -16.37
C GLN A 871 -25.88 -10.52 -17.36
N MET A 872 -26.33 -11.69 -16.90
CA MET A 872 -26.48 -12.92 -17.71
C MET A 872 -27.92 -13.38 -17.65
N VAL A 873 -28.73 -12.99 -18.65
CA VAL A 873 -30.17 -13.32 -18.68
C VAL A 873 -30.37 -14.83 -18.79
N GLY A 874 -31.11 -15.39 -17.82
CA GLY A 874 -31.45 -16.81 -17.77
C GLY A 874 -30.33 -17.73 -17.29
N VAL A 875 -29.21 -17.19 -16.81
CA VAL A 875 -28.07 -17.95 -16.26
C VAL A 875 -27.67 -17.36 -14.91
N GLY A 876 -27.27 -18.23 -13.98
CA GLY A 876 -26.81 -17.82 -12.64
C GLY A 876 -27.92 -17.37 -11.70
N SER A 877 -27.55 -16.63 -10.69
CA SER A 877 -28.45 -16.06 -9.66
C SER A 877 -28.11 -14.59 -9.46
N GLN A 878 -29.15 -13.78 -9.28
CA GLN A 878 -29.01 -12.40 -8.83
C GLN A 878 -29.55 -12.26 -7.41
N TYR A 879 -29.05 -11.32 -6.65
CA TYR A 879 -29.31 -11.18 -5.23
C TYR A 879 -29.76 -9.76 -4.92
N GLY A 880 -30.83 -9.65 -4.15
CA GLY A 880 -31.25 -8.43 -3.48
C GLY A 880 -31.29 -8.70 -1.99
N ILE A 881 -30.73 -7.81 -1.21
CA ILE A 881 -30.61 -7.90 0.25
C ILE A 881 -31.32 -6.71 0.86
N ALA A 882 -32.00 -6.91 2.00
CA ALA A 882 -32.55 -5.84 2.83
C ALA A 882 -32.23 -6.12 4.30
N CYS A 883 -31.71 -5.13 5.00
CA CYS A 883 -31.31 -5.19 6.40
C CYS A 883 -32.08 -4.19 7.27
N MET A 884 -32.86 -3.30 6.66
CA MET A 884 -33.61 -2.24 7.31
C MET A 884 -35.10 -2.31 6.93
N ASP A 885 -35.95 -1.68 7.71
CA ASP A 885 -37.37 -1.53 7.39
C ASP A 885 -37.60 -0.48 6.29
N VAL A 886 -38.87 -0.21 5.95
CA VAL A 886 -39.27 0.75 4.88
C VAL A 886 -38.86 2.19 5.21
N ASP A 887 -38.70 2.55 6.46
CA ASP A 887 -38.23 3.86 6.92
C ASP A 887 -36.71 3.95 6.95
N LYS A 888 -36.03 2.89 6.53
CA LYS A 888 -34.57 2.72 6.63
C LYS A 888 -34.03 2.96 8.05
N LYS A 889 -34.83 2.57 9.05
CA LYS A 889 -34.51 2.66 10.47
C LYS A 889 -34.35 1.27 11.08
N TYR A 890 -33.52 1.23 12.07
CA TYR A 890 -33.34 0.04 12.90
C TYR A 890 -33.51 0.36 14.36
#